data_12d2b6942178275fb09ad913f74de2a1
#
_entry.id   12d2b6942178275fb09ad913f74de2a1
#
_cell.length_a   1.000
_cell.length_b   1.000
_cell.length_c   1.000
_cell.angle_alpha   90.00
_cell.angle_beta   90.00
_cell.angle_gamma   90.00
#
_symmetry.space_group_name_H-M   'P 1'
#
loop_
_entity.id
_entity.type
_entity.pdbx_description
1 polymer ?
#
loop_
_entity_poly.entity_id
_entity_poly.type
_entity_poly.pdbx_seq_one_letter_code
_entity_poly.pdbx_strand_id
1 'polypeptide(L)'
;MADPSSYRPKPGQIPDSPGVYKFRDAHRRVIYVGKAKSLRQRLANYFQDLAGLHPRTRTMVTTAAAVEWTVVSTEVEALQLEYSWIKEFDPRFNVKYRDDKSYPYLAVTMNEEFPRVQVMRGAKKKGVRYFGPYGHAWAIRETVDLMLRVFPVRTCSAGVFRNAERTGRPCLLGYIGKCSAPCVGRIGAGEHRELAEEFCDFMAGRTGTYIRRLEKEMMAAAEDMEYERAGRLRDDIEALKRAMEKNAVVLADATDADLIAVAEDELEAAVQIFHVRGGRVRGQRGWVTDKVEAVDTAGLVEHALQQLYGEESGDSVPKEVLVPALPEDLAAVTQWLGDRRGSAVSLRIPQRGDKKDLMATVGRNAQQALALHKTKRASDLTTRSRALEEIAGALDLDSAPLRIECFDISHLQGEDVVASMVVFEDGLPRKSEYRRFQIKGRVGDTQVWHGEGQDDVRSMHEVISRRFRRYLAEKERTGEWAVPEDGEQAVGGEVPQTQVDDGRPKRFAYPPQLVLVDGGKPQVAAAQRALDELGIDDVAVAGIAKRMEEVWLPGEDDPVVLPRSSEGLYLIQRVRDTAHDFAIRYQRSKRTKRLRTSPLDSVPGLGEARKQALVKHFGSVKRLRQATIEQICEVPGFGRKTAESVAVALAQAAPAAPAVNMATGEIIEEDDGAAVTEGNGGTTK
;
A
#
# COMPACT_ATOMS: atom_id res chain seq x y z
N MET A 1 3.15 -24.06 25.81
CA MET A 1 3.05 -24.37 24.39
C MET A 1 2.90 -25.87 24.20
N ALA A 2 2.05 -26.34 23.28
CA ALA A 2 1.90 -27.77 23.04
C ALA A 2 3.09 -28.30 22.22
N ASP A 3 3.56 -29.50 22.53
CA ASP A 3 4.56 -30.18 21.70
C ASP A 3 3.88 -30.69 20.42
N PRO A 4 4.28 -30.24 19.22
CA PRO A 4 3.71 -30.69 17.95
C PRO A 4 3.81 -32.21 17.73
N SER A 5 4.76 -32.87 18.35
CA SER A 5 4.90 -34.31 18.27
C SER A 5 3.70 -35.05 18.90
N SER A 6 3.02 -34.44 19.88
CA SER A 6 1.88 -35.02 20.61
C SER A 6 0.63 -35.25 19.75
N TYR A 7 0.42 -34.42 18.72
CA TYR A 7 -0.75 -34.51 17.83
C TYR A 7 -0.37 -34.80 16.37
N ARG A 8 0.91 -35.08 16.12
CA ARG A 8 1.40 -35.47 14.79
C ARG A 8 0.71 -36.74 14.32
N PRO A 9 0.06 -36.76 13.13
CA PRO A 9 -0.52 -37.95 12.57
C PRO A 9 0.55 -39.04 12.33
N LYS A 10 0.16 -40.30 12.57
CA LYS A 10 1.09 -41.45 12.34
C LYS A 10 1.42 -41.56 10.85
N PRO A 11 2.64 -42.02 10.49
CA PRO A 11 3.00 -42.31 9.10
C PRO A 11 1.95 -43.20 8.44
N GLY A 12 1.51 -42.82 7.24
CA GLY A 12 0.49 -43.55 6.48
C GLY A 12 -0.98 -43.20 6.77
N GLN A 13 -1.28 -42.41 7.80
CA GLN A 13 -2.66 -41.99 8.08
C GLN A 13 -3.14 -40.86 7.13
N ILE A 14 -2.22 -40.03 6.66
CA ILE A 14 -2.58 -38.91 5.77
C ILE A 14 -2.60 -39.42 4.32
N PRO A 15 -3.75 -39.31 3.63
CA PRO A 15 -3.85 -39.72 2.23
C PRO A 15 -3.06 -38.78 1.30
N ASP A 16 -2.60 -39.35 0.18
CA ASP A 16 -1.96 -38.58 -0.89
C ASP A 16 -3.02 -38.15 -1.91
N SER A 17 -3.89 -37.24 -1.48
CA SER A 17 -5.07 -36.77 -2.23
C SER A 17 -5.29 -35.30 -1.97
N PRO A 18 -6.00 -34.59 -2.87
CA PRO A 18 -6.44 -33.22 -2.61
C PRO A 18 -7.34 -33.16 -1.38
N GLY A 19 -7.25 -32.07 -0.64
CA GLY A 19 -8.12 -31.89 0.54
C GLY A 19 -7.89 -30.57 1.26
N VAL A 20 -8.67 -30.40 2.30
CA VAL A 20 -8.62 -29.25 3.21
C VAL A 20 -8.32 -29.75 4.60
N TYR A 21 -7.47 -29.05 5.31
CA TYR A 21 -7.09 -29.38 6.69
C TYR A 21 -7.29 -28.18 7.61
N LYS A 22 -7.50 -28.45 8.88
CA LYS A 22 -7.67 -27.46 9.93
C LYS A 22 -6.92 -27.83 11.18
N PHE A 23 -6.25 -26.86 11.78
CA PHE A 23 -5.62 -26.98 13.09
C PHE A 23 -6.56 -26.45 14.17
N ARG A 24 -6.62 -27.18 15.30
CA ARG A 24 -7.41 -26.78 16.47
C ARG A 24 -6.53 -26.56 17.68
N ASP A 25 -6.88 -25.59 18.52
CA ASP A 25 -6.24 -25.39 19.82
C ASP A 25 -6.75 -26.39 20.89
N ALA A 26 -6.20 -26.29 22.11
CA ALA A 26 -6.61 -27.10 23.25
C ALA A 26 -8.09 -26.94 23.63
N HIS A 27 -8.72 -25.82 23.25
CA HIS A 27 -10.14 -25.56 23.45
C HIS A 27 -11.01 -26.00 22.28
N ARG A 28 -10.45 -26.78 21.33
CA ARG A 28 -11.09 -27.25 20.09
C ARG A 28 -11.53 -26.17 19.12
N ARG A 29 -11.06 -24.93 19.27
CA ARG A 29 -11.35 -23.85 18.32
C ARG A 29 -10.46 -24.06 17.09
N VAL A 30 -11.01 -23.84 15.89
CA VAL A 30 -10.23 -23.84 14.64
C VAL A 30 -9.37 -22.58 14.62
N ILE A 31 -8.06 -22.75 14.53
CA ILE A 31 -7.10 -21.67 14.55
C ILE A 31 -6.45 -21.41 13.18
N TYR A 32 -6.47 -22.40 12.31
CA TYR A 32 -5.96 -22.29 10.93
C TYR A 32 -6.69 -23.29 10.01
N VAL A 33 -6.93 -22.87 8.77
CA VAL A 33 -7.48 -23.68 7.69
C VAL A 33 -6.56 -23.54 6.48
N GLY A 34 -6.30 -24.64 5.75
CA GLY A 34 -5.53 -24.61 4.54
C GLY A 34 -5.92 -25.74 3.59
N LYS A 35 -5.65 -25.54 2.30
CA LYS A 35 -5.85 -26.54 1.25
C LYS A 35 -4.53 -27.22 0.85
N ALA A 36 -4.62 -28.35 0.21
CA ALA A 36 -3.49 -29.07 -0.34
C ALA A 36 -3.87 -29.86 -1.60
N LYS A 37 -3.00 -29.90 -2.59
CA LYS A 37 -3.03 -30.88 -3.71
C LYS A 37 -2.72 -32.27 -3.23
N SER A 38 -1.77 -32.38 -2.30
CA SER A 38 -1.42 -33.59 -1.56
C SER A 38 -1.41 -33.26 -0.07
N LEU A 39 -2.42 -33.73 0.65
CA LEU A 39 -2.51 -33.58 2.11
C LEU A 39 -1.27 -34.12 2.80
N ARG A 40 -0.75 -35.25 2.33
CA ARG A 40 0.46 -35.89 2.91
C ARG A 40 1.68 -34.98 2.84
N GLN A 41 1.98 -34.41 1.66
CA GLN A 41 3.13 -33.54 1.48
C GLN A 41 2.95 -32.22 2.27
N ARG A 42 1.79 -31.62 2.18
CA ARG A 42 1.52 -30.33 2.83
C ARG A 42 1.56 -30.43 4.35
N LEU A 43 0.91 -31.44 4.94
CA LEU A 43 0.89 -31.61 6.38
C LEU A 43 2.28 -32.05 6.91
N ALA A 44 3.04 -32.84 6.15
CA ALA A 44 4.40 -33.18 6.53
C ALA A 44 5.30 -31.96 6.75
N ASN A 45 5.11 -30.90 5.97
CA ASN A 45 5.89 -29.67 6.07
C ASN A 45 5.68 -28.93 7.39
N TYR A 46 4.52 -29.07 8.06
CA TYR A 46 4.27 -28.45 9.37
C TYR A 46 4.93 -29.19 10.53
N PHE A 47 5.28 -30.47 10.34
CA PHE A 47 5.86 -31.33 11.36
C PHE A 47 7.37 -31.61 11.11
N GLN A 48 8.04 -30.75 10.35
CA GLN A 48 9.49 -30.72 10.22
C GLN A 48 10.15 -30.09 11.46
N ASP A 49 11.46 -29.93 11.44
CA ASP A 49 12.17 -29.23 12.50
C ASP A 49 11.59 -27.82 12.69
N LEU A 50 11.19 -27.51 13.92
CA LEU A 50 10.60 -26.23 14.30
C LEU A 50 11.53 -25.03 14.01
N ALA A 51 12.86 -25.26 14.06
CA ALA A 51 13.85 -24.23 13.75
C ALA A 51 13.81 -23.80 12.27
N GLY A 52 13.39 -24.69 11.37
CA GLY A 52 13.25 -24.43 9.94
C GLY A 52 11.92 -23.79 9.54
N LEU A 53 10.93 -23.77 10.44
CA LEU A 53 9.61 -23.20 10.14
C LEU A 53 9.63 -21.67 10.29
N HIS A 54 8.85 -21.00 9.44
CA HIS A 54 8.56 -19.57 9.62
C HIS A 54 8.00 -19.34 11.05
N PRO A 55 8.40 -18.31 11.80
CA PRO A 55 8.04 -18.08 13.20
C PRO A 55 6.55 -18.21 13.48
N ARG A 56 5.73 -17.67 12.59
CA ARG A 56 4.28 -17.73 12.72
C ARG A 56 3.71 -19.13 12.49
N THR A 57 4.22 -19.86 11.49
CA THR A 57 3.88 -21.26 11.29
C THR A 57 4.28 -22.07 12.52
N ARG A 58 5.46 -21.79 13.09
CA ARG A 58 5.90 -22.35 14.35
C ARG A 58 4.94 -22.02 15.48
N THR A 59 4.54 -20.74 15.65
CA THR A 59 3.56 -20.30 16.66
C THR A 59 2.21 -21.00 16.45
N MET A 60 1.73 -21.10 15.23
CA MET A 60 0.49 -21.81 14.89
C MET A 60 0.57 -23.27 15.28
N VAL A 61 1.64 -23.97 14.87
CA VAL A 61 1.85 -25.40 15.16
C VAL A 61 2.04 -25.65 16.66
N THR A 62 2.77 -24.80 17.39
CA THR A 62 2.93 -24.93 18.86
C THR A 62 1.70 -24.51 19.66
N THR A 63 0.77 -23.76 19.08
CA THR A 63 -0.53 -23.44 19.68
C THR A 63 -1.56 -24.50 19.42
N ALA A 64 -1.43 -25.25 18.32
CA ALA A 64 -2.35 -26.32 17.94
C ALA A 64 -2.23 -27.49 18.89
N ALA A 65 -3.36 -28.19 19.11
CA ALA A 65 -3.46 -29.43 19.88
C ALA A 65 -3.98 -30.60 19.03
N ALA A 66 -4.53 -30.30 17.83
CA ALA A 66 -5.01 -31.33 16.92
C ALA A 66 -4.97 -30.82 15.47
N VAL A 67 -4.86 -31.75 14.52
CA VAL A 67 -5.04 -31.51 13.10
C VAL A 67 -6.06 -32.47 12.53
N GLU A 68 -7.01 -31.96 11.76
CA GLU A 68 -8.04 -32.70 11.07
C GLU A 68 -7.97 -32.40 9.58
N TRP A 69 -8.37 -33.33 8.72
CA TRP A 69 -8.43 -33.12 7.28
C TRP A 69 -9.65 -33.77 6.67
N THR A 70 -10.08 -33.24 5.55
CA THR A 70 -11.15 -33.80 4.71
C THR A 70 -10.60 -33.97 3.29
N VAL A 71 -10.70 -35.18 2.76
CA VAL A 71 -10.35 -35.49 1.38
C VAL A 71 -11.47 -35.02 0.48
N VAL A 72 -11.10 -34.43 -0.66
CA VAL A 72 -12.03 -34.05 -1.72
C VAL A 72 -11.59 -34.65 -3.05
N SER A 73 -12.47 -34.63 -4.05
CA SER A 73 -12.19 -35.29 -5.34
C SER A 73 -11.34 -34.44 -6.26
N THR A 74 -11.42 -33.10 -6.12
CA THR A 74 -10.74 -32.13 -7.00
C THR A 74 -10.09 -30.98 -6.22
N GLU A 75 -9.10 -30.34 -6.83
CA GLU A 75 -8.47 -29.14 -6.29
C GLU A 75 -9.47 -27.97 -6.20
N VAL A 76 -10.45 -27.92 -7.10
CA VAL A 76 -11.53 -26.91 -7.09
C VAL A 76 -12.43 -27.09 -5.88
N GLU A 77 -12.77 -28.34 -5.53
CA GLU A 77 -13.52 -28.62 -4.28
C GLU A 77 -12.70 -28.25 -3.06
N ALA A 78 -11.38 -28.50 -3.05
CA ALA A 78 -10.51 -28.07 -1.97
C ALA A 78 -10.52 -26.55 -1.80
N LEU A 79 -10.45 -25.79 -2.90
CA LEU A 79 -10.49 -24.33 -2.90
C LEU A 79 -11.83 -23.79 -2.32
N GLN A 80 -12.96 -24.38 -2.74
CA GLN A 80 -14.28 -23.97 -2.26
C GLN A 80 -14.49 -24.31 -0.78
N LEU A 81 -14.03 -25.47 -0.37
CA LEU A 81 -14.19 -25.93 1.02
C LEU A 81 -13.29 -25.12 1.97
N GLU A 82 -12.04 -24.81 1.57
CA GLU A 82 -11.15 -23.92 2.31
C GLU A 82 -11.80 -22.57 2.57
N TYR A 83 -12.29 -21.91 1.51
CA TYR A 83 -12.97 -20.62 1.60
C TYR A 83 -14.19 -20.69 2.55
N SER A 84 -15.00 -21.73 2.41
CA SER A 84 -16.18 -21.93 3.27
C SER A 84 -15.81 -22.08 4.74
N TRP A 85 -14.76 -22.83 5.05
CA TRP A 85 -14.29 -23.05 6.42
C TRP A 85 -13.60 -21.82 7.01
N ILE A 86 -12.81 -21.07 6.22
CA ILE A 86 -12.25 -19.80 6.69
C ILE A 86 -13.37 -18.84 7.09
N LYS A 87 -14.44 -18.79 6.32
CA LYS A 87 -15.59 -17.93 6.60
C LYS A 87 -16.42 -18.40 7.80
N GLU A 88 -16.60 -19.72 7.94
CA GLU A 88 -17.37 -20.32 9.02
C GLU A 88 -16.66 -20.19 10.37
N PHE A 89 -15.34 -20.47 10.42
CA PHE A 89 -14.60 -20.56 11.66
C PHE A 89 -13.82 -19.29 12.02
N ASP A 90 -13.68 -18.32 11.12
CA ASP A 90 -12.87 -17.10 11.27
C ASP A 90 -11.53 -17.37 12.00
N PRO A 91 -10.66 -18.27 11.46
CA PRO A 91 -9.49 -18.74 12.17
C PRO A 91 -8.45 -17.64 12.31
N ARG A 92 -7.87 -17.49 13.50
CA ARG A 92 -6.97 -16.38 13.83
C ARG A 92 -5.63 -16.37 13.09
N PHE A 93 -5.23 -17.49 12.52
CA PHE A 93 -4.00 -17.62 11.74
C PHE A 93 -4.20 -17.52 10.22
N ASN A 94 -5.45 -17.41 9.75
CA ASN A 94 -5.73 -17.09 8.35
C ASN A 94 -5.83 -15.57 8.13
N VAL A 95 -5.70 -15.13 6.89
CA VAL A 95 -5.90 -13.73 6.51
C VAL A 95 -7.35 -13.33 6.80
N LYS A 96 -7.55 -12.25 7.56
CA LYS A 96 -8.88 -11.73 7.89
C LYS A 96 -9.29 -10.66 6.89
N TYR A 97 -10.41 -10.91 6.19
CA TYR A 97 -10.98 -9.94 5.28
C TYR A 97 -11.98 -9.06 6.02
N ARG A 98 -11.62 -7.80 6.24
CA ARG A 98 -12.52 -6.79 6.76
C ARG A 98 -13.04 -5.92 5.63
N ASP A 99 -14.05 -6.39 4.88
CA ASP A 99 -14.81 -5.53 3.98
C ASP A 99 -16.08 -5.03 4.71
N ASP A 100 -15.92 -4.00 5.54
CA ASP A 100 -17.04 -3.35 6.27
C ASP A 100 -17.90 -2.47 5.35
N LYS A 101 -17.51 -2.29 4.09
CA LYS A 101 -18.19 -1.34 3.19
C LYS A 101 -19.11 -2.08 2.24
N SER A 102 -20.42 -2.08 2.53
CA SER A 102 -21.41 -2.42 1.54
C SER A 102 -21.50 -1.33 0.47
N TYR A 103 -20.92 -1.59 -0.70
CA TYR A 103 -20.98 -0.69 -1.83
C TYR A 103 -22.40 -0.60 -2.41
N PRO A 104 -22.84 0.59 -2.84
CA PRO A 104 -24.14 0.71 -3.49
C PRO A 104 -24.11 0.13 -4.89
N TYR A 105 -25.18 -0.57 -5.23
CA TYR A 105 -25.47 -1.10 -6.57
C TYR A 105 -26.70 -0.39 -7.14
N LEU A 106 -26.71 -0.21 -8.46
CA LEU A 106 -27.93 0.06 -9.17
C LEU A 106 -28.62 -1.27 -9.48
N ALA A 107 -29.84 -1.45 -9.02
CA ALA A 107 -30.61 -2.67 -9.17
C ALA A 107 -31.85 -2.41 -10.02
N VAL A 108 -32.13 -3.31 -10.97
CA VAL A 108 -33.36 -3.32 -11.77
C VAL A 108 -34.11 -4.62 -11.47
N THR A 109 -35.32 -4.50 -10.90
CA THR A 109 -36.11 -5.64 -10.44
C THR A 109 -36.86 -6.31 -11.58
N MET A 110 -36.11 -7.11 -12.38
CA MET A 110 -36.71 -7.79 -13.54
C MET A 110 -37.72 -8.91 -13.15
N ASN A 111 -37.77 -9.28 -11.89
CA ASN A 111 -38.70 -10.26 -11.30
C ASN A 111 -40.06 -9.65 -10.90
N GLU A 112 -40.23 -8.32 -10.99
CA GLU A 112 -41.52 -7.65 -10.75
C GLU A 112 -42.31 -7.53 -12.08
N GLU A 113 -43.62 -7.45 -11.98
CA GLU A 113 -44.49 -7.23 -13.13
C GLU A 113 -44.11 -5.94 -13.85
N PHE A 114 -43.94 -4.87 -13.09
CA PHE A 114 -43.38 -3.58 -13.54
C PHE A 114 -41.99 -3.42 -12.95
N PRO A 115 -40.90 -3.69 -13.69
CA PRO A 115 -39.54 -3.52 -13.21
C PRO A 115 -39.28 -2.15 -12.63
N ARG A 116 -38.44 -2.12 -11.58
CA ARG A 116 -38.11 -0.91 -10.84
C ARG A 116 -36.61 -0.67 -10.80
N VAL A 117 -36.19 0.55 -11.06
CA VAL A 117 -34.80 1.01 -10.87
C VAL A 117 -34.63 1.55 -9.46
N GLN A 118 -33.66 1.04 -8.72
CA GLN A 118 -33.36 1.48 -7.35
C GLN A 118 -31.87 1.36 -7.00
N VAL A 119 -31.38 2.22 -6.11
CA VAL A 119 -30.06 2.10 -5.53
C VAL A 119 -30.18 1.30 -4.23
N MET A 120 -29.43 0.22 -4.12
CA MET A 120 -29.46 -0.65 -2.95
C MET A 120 -28.05 -1.06 -2.49
N ARG A 121 -28.00 -1.55 -1.25
CA ARG A 121 -26.82 -2.17 -0.63
C ARG A 121 -27.23 -3.50 -0.05
N GLY A 122 -26.25 -4.39 0.17
CA GLY A 122 -26.46 -5.70 0.79
C GLY A 122 -26.64 -6.83 -0.22
N ALA A 123 -27.18 -7.95 0.23
CA ALA A 123 -27.25 -9.19 -0.54
C ALA A 123 -28.06 -9.08 -1.84
N LYS A 124 -27.53 -9.64 -2.90
CA LYS A 124 -28.18 -9.70 -4.23
C LYS A 124 -29.35 -10.69 -4.21
N LYS A 125 -30.43 -10.34 -4.89
CA LYS A 125 -31.65 -11.17 -5.01
C LYS A 125 -31.76 -11.79 -6.39
N LYS A 126 -32.27 -13.01 -6.47
CA LYS A 126 -32.54 -13.72 -7.75
C LYS A 126 -33.58 -12.97 -8.58
N GLY A 127 -33.35 -12.87 -9.89
CA GLY A 127 -34.24 -12.17 -10.83
C GLY A 127 -34.10 -10.64 -10.83
N VAL A 128 -33.09 -10.10 -10.16
CA VAL A 128 -32.74 -8.66 -10.18
C VAL A 128 -31.41 -8.49 -10.91
N ARG A 129 -31.36 -7.55 -11.87
CA ARG A 129 -30.10 -7.17 -12.53
C ARG A 129 -29.38 -6.10 -11.73
N TYR A 130 -28.06 -6.28 -11.51
CA TYR A 130 -27.23 -5.38 -10.73
C TYR A 130 -26.14 -4.77 -11.59
N PHE A 131 -25.90 -3.46 -11.39
CA PHE A 131 -24.82 -2.71 -12.04
C PHE A 131 -23.98 -2.02 -10.98
N GLY A 132 -22.69 -2.03 -11.12
CA GLY A 132 -21.73 -1.56 -10.13
C GLY A 132 -20.83 -2.70 -9.66
N PRO A 133 -20.16 -2.60 -8.49
CA PRO A 133 -20.37 -1.63 -7.41
C PRO A 133 -19.89 -0.21 -7.73
N TYR A 134 -20.54 0.79 -7.14
CA TYR A 134 -20.17 2.19 -7.31
C TYR A 134 -19.57 2.75 -6.02
N GLY A 135 -18.66 3.73 -6.15
CA GLY A 135 -18.04 4.36 -4.99
C GLY A 135 -19.02 5.15 -4.12
N HIS A 136 -20.01 5.83 -4.76
CA HIS A 136 -20.95 6.71 -4.05
C HIS A 136 -22.36 6.62 -4.62
N ALA A 137 -23.36 6.53 -3.72
CA ALA A 137 -24.78 6.43 -4.11
C ALA A 137 -25.31 7.69 -4.80
N TRP A 138 -24.77 8.88 -4.55
CA TRP A 138 -25.19 10.12 -5.20
C TRP A 138 -24.83 10.14 -6.69
N ALA A 139 -23.64 9.64 -7.08
CA ALA A 139 -23.22 9.58 -8.46
C ALA A 139 -24.14 8.67 -9.30
N ILE A 140 -24.58 7.55 -8.70
CA ILE A 140 -25.56 6.65 -9.35
C ILE A 140 -26.89 7.36 -9.57
N ARG A 141 -27.39 8.08 -8.55
CA ARG A 141 -28.68 8.78 -8.64
C ARG A 141 -28.67 9.84 -9.73
N GLU A 142 -27.59 10.57 -9.87
CA GLU A 142 -27.42 11.58 -10.91
C GLU A 142 -27.40 10.92 -12.31
N THR A 143 -26.69 9.81 -12.49
CA THR A 143 -26.70 9.04 -13.74
C THR A 143 -28.09 8.50 -14.06
N VAL A 144 -28.77 7.93 -13.07
CA VAL A 144 -30.16 7.45 -13.22
C VAL A 144 -31.09 8.58 -13.62
N ASP A 145 -30.98 9.77 -12.99
CA ASP A 145 -31.85 10.92 -13.31
C ASP A 145 -31.70 11.39 -14.77
N LEU A 146 -30.48 11.34 -15.31
CA LEU A 146 -30.22 11.61 -16.72
C LEU A 146 -30.84 10.52 -17.62
N MET A 147 -30.71 9.26 -17.25
CA MET A 147 -31.21 8.13 -18.02
C MET A 147 -32.73 8.01 -18.02
N LEU A 148 -33.42 8.45 -16.95
CA LEU A 148 -34.88 8.42 -16.87
C LEU A 148 -35.57 9.38 -17.86
N ARG A 149 -34.84 10.27 -18.51
CA ARG A 149 -35.36 11.09 -19.62
C ARG A 149 -35.56 10.25 -20.87
N VAL A 150 -34.67 9.31 -21.13
CA VAL A 150 -34.66 8.46 -22.30
C VAL A 150 -35.38 7.14 -22.04
N PHE A 151 -35.18 6.56 -20.87
CA PHE A 151 -35.78 5.31 -20.39
C PHE A 151 -36.66 5.62 -19.15
N PRO A 152 -37.93 6.01 -19.33
CA PRO A 152 -38.79 6.41 -18.23
C PRO A 152 -39.29 5.22 -17.40
N VAL A 153 -38.36 4.43 -16.85
CA VAL A 153 -38.62 3.30 -15.95
C VAL A 153 -39.00 3.79 -14.57
N ARG A 154 -39.91 3.12 -13.91
CA ARG A 154 -40.30 3.53 -12.55
C ARG A 154 -39.16 3.38 -11.53
N THR A 155 -39.11 4.30 -10.56
CA THR A 155 -38.18 4.26 -9.42
C THR A 155 -38.90 4.20 -8.07
N CYS A 156 -40.22 4.41 -8.05
CA CYS A 156 -41.03 4.51 -6.84
C CYS A 156 -41.12 3.18 -6.07
N SER A 157 -41.32 3.27 -4.75
CA SER A 157 -41.57 2.12 -3.91
C SER A 157 -42.95 1.48 -4.20
N ALA A 158 -43.14 0.22 -3.82
CA ALA A 158 -44.43 -0.47 -3.96
C ALA A 158 -45.58 0.25 -3.25
N GLY A 159 -45.31 0.94 -2.13
CA GLY A 159 -46.33 1.73 -1.43
C GLY A 159 -46.78 2.95 -2.23
N VAL A 160 -45.84 3.69 -2.83
CA VAL A 160 -46.14 4.84 -3.70
C VAL A 160 -46.87 4.39 -4.95
N PHE A 161 -46.47 3.27 -5.54
CA PHE A 161 -47.13 2.68 -6.72
C PHE A 161 -48.61 2.38 -6.44
N ARG A 162 -48.91 1.61 -5.39
CA ARG A 162 -50.28 1.26 -4.98
C ARG A 162 -51.13 2.49 -4.63
N ASN A 163 -50.53 3.50 -4.03
CA ASN A 163 -51.27 4.73 -3.74
C ASN A 163 -51.63 5.51 -5.00
N ALA A 164 -50.73 5.60 -5.96
CA ALA A 164 -50.98 6.21 -7.27
C ALA A 164 -52.07 5.45 -8.07
N GLU A 165 -52.03 4.12 -8.05
CA GLU A 165 -53.02 3.23 -8.63
C GLU A 165 -54.43 3.51 -8.02
N ARG A 166 -54.53 3.56 -6.69
CA ARG A 166 -55.80 3.82 -6.00
C ARG A 166 -56.35 5.23 -6.24
N THR A 167 -55.47 6.24 -6.37
CA THR A 167 -55.89 7.65 -6.56
C THR A 167 -56.08 8.01 -8.04
N GLY A 168 -55.67 7.18 -8.98
CA GLY A 168 -55.68 7.45 -10.42
C GLY A 168 -54.73 8.60 -10.83
N ARG A 169 -53.80 9.01 -9.93
CA ARG A 169 -52.86 10.13 -10.15
C ARG A 169 -51.43 9.67 -10.07
N PRO A 170 -50.62 9.87 -11.13
CA PRO A 170 -49.21 9.50 -11.10
C PRO A 170 -48.43 10.41 -10.14
N CYS A 171 -47.26 9.97 -9.72
CA CYS A 171 -46.33 10.80 -8.97
C CYS A 171 -45.67 11.87 -9.88
N LEU A 172 -44.90 12.80 -9.27
CA LEU A 172 -44.23 13.88 -9.99
C LEU A 172 -43.43 13.39 -11.21
N LEU A 173 -42.69 12.27 -11.10
CA LEU A 173 -41.91 11.71 -12.21
C LEU A 173 -42.80 11.32 -13.40
N GLY A 174 -44.03 10.83 -13.16
CA GLY A 174 -44.99 10.56 -14.20
C GLY A 174 -45.55 11.82 -14.88
N TYR A 175 -45.62 12.94 -14.16
CA TYR A 175 -46.04 14.22 -14.76
C TYR A 175 -44.93 14.87 -15.58
N ILE A 176 -43.66 14.77 -15.16
CA ILE A 176 -42.52 15.38 -15.87
C ILE A 176 -41.91 14.45 -16.94
N GLY A 177 -42.53 13.32 -17.26
CA GLY A 177 -42.07 12.40 -18.31
C GLY A 177 -40.86 11.52 -17.93
N LYS A 178 -40.38 11.57 -16.68
CA LYS A 178 -39.27 10.70 -16.19
C LYS A 178 -39.73 9.31 -15.71
N CYS A 179 -41.02 9.01 -15.83
CA CYS A 179 -41.61 7.72 -15.56
C CYS A 179 -42.78 7.52 -16.52
N SER A 180 -42.86 6.38 -17.17
CA SER A 180 -43.97 6.00 -18.08
C SER A 180 -45.31 5.81 -17.36
N ALA A 181 -45.35 6.00 -16.02
CA ALA A 181 -46.54 5.95 -15.17
C ALA A 181 -47.38 4.67 -15.30
N PRO A 182 -46.82 3.48 -15.17
CA PRO A 182 -47.54 2.21 -15.23
C PRO A 182 -48.61 2.08 -14.12
N CYS A 183 -48.41 2.78 -12.99
CA CYS A 183 -49.34 2.81 -11.89
C CYS A 183 -50.73 3.39 -12.19
N VAL A 184 -50.89 4.13 -13.29
CA VAL A 184 -52.15 4.71 -13.75
C VAL A 184 -52.52 4.20 -15.16
N GLY A 185 -51.90 3.11 -15.61
CA GLY A 185 -52.23 2.45 -16.88
C GLY A 185 -51.81 3.19 -18.16
N ARG A 186 -50.84 4.15 -18.05
CA ARG A 186 -50.32 4.85 -19.24
C ARG A 186 -49.49 3.98 -20.17
N ILE A 187 -48.96 2.86 -19.64
CA ILE A 187 -48.14 1.88 -20.33
C ILE A 187 -48.48 0.49 -19.84
N GLY A 188 -48.45 -0.52 -20.73
CA GLY A 188 -48.65 -1.91 -20.40
C GLY A 188 -47.42 -2.55 -19.71
N ALA A 189 -47.63 -3.71 -19.06
CA ALA A 189 -46.54 -4.41 -18.35
C ALA A 189 -45.45 -4.88 -19.34
N GLY A 190 -45.80 -5.33 -20.54
CA GLY A 190 -44.84 -5.73 -21.58
C GLY A 190 -43.95 -4.60 -22.03
N GLU A 191 -44.56 -3.48 -22.44
CA GLU A 191 -43.84 -2.29 -22.91
C GLU A 191 -42.94 -1.67 -21.81
N HIS A 192 -43.44 -1.66 -20.57
CA HIS A 192 -42.61 -1.18 -19.43
C HIS A 192 -41.42 -2.11 -19.18
N ARG A 193 -41.56 -3.40 -19.37
CA ARG A 193 -40.48 -4.37 -19.28
C ARG A 193 -39.45 -4.17 -20.38
N GLU A 194 -39.87 -3.92 -21.61
CA GLU A 194 -38.99 -3.59 -22.73
C GLU A 194 -38.14 -2.35 -22.43
N LEU A 195 -38.76 -1.28 -21.90
CA LEU A 195 -38.02 -0.08 -21.44
C LEU A 195 -36.95 -0.41 -20.35
N ALA A 196 -37.30 -1.32 -19.43
CA ALA A 196 -36.37 -1.73 -18.40
C ALA A 196 -35.24 -2.60 -18.96
N GLU A 197 -35.48 -3.42 -19.96
CA GLU A 197 -34.47 -4.20 -20.68
C GLU A 197 -33.54 -3.29 -21.48
N GLU A 198 -34.06 -2.31 -22.18
CA GLU A 198 -33.27 -1.31 -22.90
C GLU A 198 -32.39 -0.50 -21.96
N PHE A 199 -32.91 -0.10 -20.77
CA PHE A 199 -32.15 0.53 -19.71
C PHE A 199 -31.00 -0.39 -19.25
N CYS A 200 -31.29 -1.67 -19.02
CA CYS A 200 -30.28 -2.65 -18.63
C CYS A 200 -29.21 -2.85 -19.70
N ASP A 201 -29.61 -2.88 -20.96
CA ASP A 201 -28.72 -3.05 -22.12
C ASP A 201 -27.77 -1.87 -22.28
N PHE A 202 -28.29 -0.67 -22.10
CA PHE A 202 -27.48 0.55 -22.08
C PHE A 202 -26.48 0.52 -20.91
N MET A 203 -26.94 0.14 -19.70
CA MET A 203 -26.07 0.02 -18.52
C MET A 203 -25.04 -1.10 -18.68
N ALA A 204 -25.32 -2.14 -19.42
CA ALA A 204 -24.39 -3.21 -19.77
C ALA A 204 -23.34 -2.83 -20.82
N GLY A 205 -23.41 -1.60 -21.39
CA GLY A 205 -22.41 -1.10 -22.34
C GLY A 205 -22.82 -1.12 -23.80
N ARG A 206 -24.02 -1.62 -24.16
CA ARG A 206 -24.55 -1.61 -25.54
C ARG A 206 -25.04 -0.22 -25.99
N THR A 207 -24.23 0.79 -25.72
CA THR A 207 -24.59 2.20 -25.88
C THR A 207 -24.60 2.69 -27.33
N GLY A 208 -23.64 2.22 -28.15
CA GLY A 208 -23.46 2.72 -29.52
C GLY A 208 -24.60 2.37 -30.45
N THR A 209 -25.25 1.22 -30.27
CA THR A 209 -26.44 0.80 -31.10
C THR A 209 -27.63 1.69 -30.76
N TYR A 210 -27.77 2.05 -29.48
CA TYR A 210 -28.87 2.88 -29.01
C TYR A 210 -28.75 4.31 -29.51
N ILE A 211 -27.56 4.93 -29.37
CA ILE A 211 -27.32 6.30 -29.83
C ILE A 211 -27.55 6.40 -31.35
N ARG A 212 -27.03 5.45 -32.13
CA ARG A 212 -27.24 5.44 -33.59
C ARG A 212 -28.71 5.31 -33.98
N ARG A 213 -29.53 4.57 -33.21
CA ARG A 213 -30.97 4.49 -33.42
C ARG A 213 -31.61 5.86 -33.19
N LEU A 214 -31.35 6.52 -32.07
CA LEU A 214 -31.90 7.83 -31.77
C LEU A 214 -31.43 8.91 -32.77
N GLU A 215 -30.17 8.85 -33.22
CA GLU A 215 -29.64 9.75 -34.24
C GLU A 215 -30.40 9.58 -35.58
N LYS A 216 -30.71 8.33 -35.94
CA LYS A 216 -31.53 8.05 -37.16
C LYS A 216 -32.97 8.54 -36.99
N GLU A 217 -33.60 8.32 -35.86
CA GLU A 217 -34.95 8.80 -35.56
C GLU A 217 -35.00 10.34 -35.53
N MET A 218 -33.97 11.00 -34.99
CA MET A 218 -33.82 12.46 -34.98
C MET A 218 -33.75 13.02 -36.40
N MET A 219 -32.94 12.41 -37.25
CA MET A 219 -32.83 12.81 -38.66
C MET A 219 -34.15 12.63 -39.40
N ALA A 220 -34.84 11.49 -39.23
CA ALA A 220 -36.14 11.26 -39.83
C ALA A 220 -37.19 12.28 -39.36
N ALA A 221 -37.25 12.58 -38.06
CA ALA A 221 -38.13 13.63 -37.53
C ALA A 221 -37.82 15.03 -38.10
N ALA A 222 -36.54 15.32 -38.36
CA ALA A 222 -36.13 16.58 -38.98
C ALA A 222 -36.52 16.65 -40.47
N GLU A 223 -36.41 15.52 -41.22
CA GLU A 223 -36.85 15.40 -42.61
C GLU A 223 -38.38 15.56 -42.73
N ASP A 224 -39.12 15.03 -41.75
CA ASP A 224 -40.59 15.16 -41.66
C ASP A 224 -41.03 16.55 -41.13
N MET A 225 -40.09 17.50 -40.91
CA MET A 225 -40.32 18.83 -40.35
C MET A 225 -40.90 18.83 -38.92
N GLU A 226 -40.82 17.70 -38.21
CA GLU A 226 -41.19 17.59 -36.78
C GLU A 226 -40.10 18.13 -35.86
N TYR A 227 -39.78 19.41 -35.95
CA TYR A 227 -38.60 20.04 -35.27
C TYR A 227 -38.64 19.92 -33.76
N GLU A 228 -39.79 19.95 -33.10
CA GLU A 228 -39.91 19.75 -31.66
C GLU A 228 -39.54 18.33 -31.24
N ARG A 229 -39.89 17.34 -32.08
CA ARG A 229 -39.53 15.94 -31.84
C ARG A 229 -38.04 15.72 -32.09
N ALA A 230 -37.49 16.26 -33.17
CA ALA A 230 -36.06 16.22 -33.47
C ALA A 230 -35.24 16.92 -32.35
N GLY A 231 -35.73 18.06 -31.84
CA GLY A 231 -35.10 18.76 -30.71
C GLY A 231 -35.07 17.94 -29.42
N ARG A 232 -36.18 17.23 -29.10
CA ARG A 232 -36.19 16.33 -27.91
C ARG A 232 -35.25 15.15 -28.10
N LEU A 233 -35.21 14.52 -29.25
CA LEU A 233 -34.28 13.42 -29.54
C LEU A 233 -32.82 13.87 -29.45
N ARG A 234 -32.49 15.08 -29.92
CA ARG A 234 -31.17 15.67 -29.76
C ARG A 234 -30.80 15.83 -28.28
N ASP A 235 -31.70 16.38 -27.48
CA ASP A 235 -31.49 16.59 -26.05
C ASP A 235 -31.36 15.26 -25.30
N ASP A 236 -32.06 14.21 -25.72
CA ASP A 236 -31.93 12.85 -25.19
C ASP A 236 -30.59 12.21 -25.56
N ILE A 237 -30.13 12.35 -26.81
CA ILE A 237 -28.80 11.91 -27.24
C ILE A 237 -27.71 12.62 -26.42
N GLU A 238 -27.84 13.92 -26.20
CA GLU A 238 -26.88 14.67 -25.40
C GLU A 238 -26.89 14.26 -23.93
N ALA A 239 -28.06 13.97 -23.34
CA ALA A 239 -28.17 13.43 -21.98
C ALA A 239 -27.48 12.07 -21.84
N LEU A 240 -27.68 11.17 -22.83
CA LEU A 240 -26.99 9.89 -22.87
C LEU A 240 -25.48 10.04 -23.04
N LYS A 241 -25.01 10.91 -23.93
CA LYS A 241 -23.58 11.20 -24.12
C LYS A 241 -22.96 11.75 -22.82
N ARG A 242 -23.61 12.67 -22.12
CA ARG A 242 -23.18 13.16 -20.80
C ARG A 242 -23.16 12.07 -19.72
N ALA A 243 -24.15 11.18 -19.70
CA ALA A 243 -24.14 10.02 -18.79
C ALA A 243 -22.97 9.06 -19.08
N MET A 244 -22.55 9.00 -20.35
CA MET A 244 -21.38 8.21 -20.79
C MET A 244 -20.05 8.88 -20.48
N GLU A 245 -19.92 10.19 -20.58
CA GLU A 245 -18.69 10.96 -20.30
C GLU A 245 -18.27 10.84 -18.84
N LYS A 246 -19.22 10.72 -17.91
CA LYS A 246 -18.95 10.48 -16.49
C LYS A 246 -18.31 9.10 -16.22
N ASN A 247 -18.40 8.16 -17.18
CA ASN A 247 -17.71 6.88 -17.14
C ASN A 247 -16.51 6.95 -18.08
N ALA A 248 -15.31 7.20 -17.55
CA ALA A 248 -14.09 7.30 -18.34
C ALA A 248 -13.94 6.12 -19.29
N VAL A 249 -13.76 6.39 -20.59
CA VAL A 249 -13.35 5.36 -21.57
C VAL A 249 -11.90 5.01 -21.26
N VAL A 250 -11.64 3.75 -21.03
CA VAL A 250 -10.33 3.30 -20.57
C VAL A 250 -9.69 2.35 -21.56
N LEU A 251 -10.51 1.59 -22.31
CA LEU A 251 -10.04 0.63 -23.32
C LEU A 251 -10.78 0.89 -24.62
N ALA A 252 -10.02 0.90 -25.72
CA ALA A 252 -10.57 1.17 -27.06
C ALA A 252 -11.49 0.06 -27.56
N ASP A 253 -11.32 -1.16 -27.06
CA ASP A 253 -12.15 -2.33 -27.37
C ASP A 253 -13.33 -2.46 -26.38
N ALA A 254 -14.36 -3.17 -26.78
CA ALA A 254 -15.53 -3.47 -25.93
C ALA A 254 -15.21 -4.58 -24.89
N THR A 255 -14.06 -4.51 -24.25
CA THR A 255 -13.59 -5.51 -23.29
C THR A 255 -14.45 -5.52 -22.02
N ASP A 256 -14.83 -6.73 -21.58
CA ASP A 256 -15.39 -7.00 -20.26
C ASP A 256 -14.29 -7.66 -19.39
N ALA A 257 -13.76 -6.92 -18.44
CA ALA A 257 -12.69 -7.38 -17.58
C ALA A 257 -12.82 -6.81 -16.16
N ASP A 258 -12.28 -7.53 -15.18
CA ASP A 258 -11.98 -6.98 -13.86
C ASP A 258 -10.47 -6.88 -13.69
N LEU A 259 -10.00 -5.72 -13.27
CA LEU A 259 -8.59 -5.48 -12.98
C LEU A 259 -8.42 -5.41 -11.47
N ILE A 260 -7.62 -6.33 -10.94
CA ILE A 260 -7.33 -6.44 -9.51
C ILE A 260 -5.88 -6.05 -9.30
N ALA A 261 -5.62 -5.07 -8.46
CA ALA A 261 -4.27 -4.70 -8.06
C ALA A 261 -4.13 -4.83 -6.55
N VAL A 262 -2.92 -5.18 -6.13
CA VAL A 262 -2.54 -5.33 -4.73
C VAL A 262 -1.37 -4.39 -4.46
N ALA A 263 -1.44 -3.66 -3.36
CA ALA A 263 -0.31 -2.96 -2.77
C ALA A 263 -0.15 -3.48 -1.35
N GLU A 264 1.05 -3.89 -1.01
CA GLU A 264 1.31 -4.57 0.25
C GLU A 264 2.59 -4.09 0.92
N ASP A 265 2.63 -4.26 2.22
CA ASP A 265 3.86 -4.28 3.00
C ASP A 265 3.93 -5.57 3.84
N GLU A 266 4.74 -5.56 4.88
CA GLU A 266 4.94 -6.75 5.71
C GLU A 266 3.70 -7.12 6.55
N LEU A 267 2.87 -6.14 6.94
CA LEU A 267 1.73 -6.32 7.85
C LEU A 267 0.36 -6.13 7.21
N GLU A 268 0.24 -5.30 6.17
CA GLU A 268 -1.03 -4.92 5.56
C GLU A 268 -0.98 -5.05 4.03
N ALA A 269 -2.14 -5.30 3.43
CA ALA A 269 -2.31 -5.26 2.00
C ALA A 269 -3.60 -4.51 1.63
N ALA A 270 -3.52 -3.65 0.61
CA ALA A 270 -4.67 -3.00 0.01
C ALA A 270 -4.97 -3.65 -1.33
N VAL A 271 -6.20 -4.08 -1.52
CA VAL A 271 -6.73 -4.59 -2.78
C VAL A 271 -7.58 -3.51 -3.42
N GLN A 272 -7.39 -3.27 -4.72
CA GLN A 272 -8.22 -2.38 -5.51
C GLN A 272 -8.67 -3.09 -6.78
N ILE A 273 -9.92 -2.89 -7.15
CA ILE A 273 -10.56 -3.55 -8.27
C ILE A 273 -11.27 -2.51 -9.13
N PHE A 274 -11.04 -2.57 -10.44
CA PHE A 274 -11.83 -1.85 -11.43
C PHE A 274 -12.67 -2.83 -12.24
N HIS A 275 -13.96 -2.63 -12.23
CA HIS A 275 -14.91 -3.39 -13.05
C HIS A 275 -15.07 -2.69 -14.40
N VAL A 276 -14.51 -3.27 -15.45
CA VAL A 276 -14.60 -2.76 -16.83
C VAL A 276 -15.66 -3.55 -17.58
N ARG A 277 -16.62 -2.85 -18.19
CA ARG A 277 -17.67 -3.44 -19.03
C ARG A 277 -17.83 -2.58 -20.29
N GLY A 278 -17.76 -3.23 -21.45
CA GLY A 278 -17.78 -2.55 -22.74
C GLY A 278 -16.63 -1.53 -22.89
N GLY A 279 -15.43 -1.86 -22.42
CA GLY A 279 -14.26 -0.99 -22.46
C GLY A 279 -14.27 0.18 -21.47
N ARG A 280 -15.27 0.28 -20.57
CA ARG A 280 -15.43 1.40 -19.62
C ARG A 280 -15.40 0.94 -18.19
N VAL A 281 -14.77 1.71 -17.30
CA VAL A 281 -14.84 1.47 -15.86
C VAL A 281 -16.25 1.80 -15.37
N ARG A 282 -16.99 0.76 -14.99
CA ARG A 282 -18.35 0.86 -14.46
C ARG A 282 -18.42 0.93 -12.95
N GLY A 283 -17.36 0.52 -12.27
CA GLY A 283 -17.28 0.55 -10.83
C GLY A 283 -15.89 0.29 -10.33
N GLN A 284 -15.69 0.65 -9.08
CA GLN A 284 -14.46 0.34 -8.35
C GLN A 284 -14.81 -0.18 -6.97
N ARG A 285 -14.00 -1.11 -6.49
CA ARG A 285 -14.06 -1.67 -5.15
C ARG A 285 -12.66 -1.76 -4.56
N GLY A 286 -12.52 -1.61 -3.26
CA GLY A 286 -11.25 -1.79 -2.60
C GLY A 286 -11.40 -1.90 -1.10
N TRP A 287 -10.49 -2.63 -0.50
CA TRP A 287 -10.38 -2.81 0.95
C TRP A 287 -8.92 -2.92 1.35
N VAL A 288 -8.67 -2.79 2.65
CA VAL A 288 -7.36 -3.07 3.26
C VAL A 288 -7.53 -4.24 4.20
N THR A 289 -6.58 -5.16 4.18
CA THR A 289 -6.55 -6.36 5.03
C THR A 289 -5.24 -6.46 5.78
N ASP A 290 -5.29 -6.99 7.00
CA ASP A 290 -4.10 -7.33 7.78
C ASP A 290 -3.51 -8.65 7.26
N LYS A 291 -2.22 -8.66 6.96
CA LYS A 291 -1.47 -9.88 6.58
C LYS A 291 -1.18 -10.69 7.83
N VAL A 292 -2.14 -11.49 8.23
CA VAL A 292 -2.02 -12.32 9.45
C VAL A 292 -1.03 -13.46 9.24
N GLU A 293 -0.76 -13.90 8.01
CA GLU A 293 0.24 -14.90 7.65
C GLU A 293 1.22 -14.37 6.59
N ALA A 294 2.36 -15.01 6.43
CA ALA A 294 3.32 -14.67 5.37
C ALA A 294 2.75 -15.16 4.02
N VAL A 295 1.91 -14.31 3.42
CA VAL A 295 1.31 -14.53 2.09
C VAL A 295 1.99 -13.59 1.11
N ASP A 296 2.40 -14.12 -0.02
CA ASP A 296 2.93 -13.34 -1.13
C ASP A 296 1.81 -12.71 -1.98
N THR A 297 2.18 -11.92 -2.97
CA THR A 297 1.22 -11.26 -3.86
C THR A 297 0.32 -12.27 -4.59
N ALA A 298 0.83 -13.45 -4.95
CA ALA A 298 0.04 -14.49 -5.62
C ALA A 298 -1.07 -15.06 -4.74
N GLY A 299 -0.74 -15.35 -3.48
CA GLY A 299 -1.71 -15.79 -2.47
C GLY A 299 -2.74 -14.71 -2.14
N LEU A 300 -2.32 -13.44 -2.03
CA LEU A 300 -3.25 -12.31 -1.83
C LEU A 300 -4.23 -12.15 -3.00
N VAL A 301 -3.76 -12.36 -4.24
CA VAL A 301 -4.63 -12.37 -5.43
C VAL A 301 -5.63 -13.52 -5.36
N GLU A 302 -5.20 -14.73 -5.02
CA GLU A 302 -6.09 -15.87 -4.88
C GLU A 302 -7.20 -15.60 -3.86
N HIS A 303 -6.83 -15.11 -2.69
CA HIS A 303 -7.78 -14.72 -1.66
C HIS A 303 -8.73 -13.60 -2.13
N ALA A 304 -8.22 -12.60 -2.83
CA ALA A 304 -9.05 -11.52 -3.38
C ALA A 304 -10.07 -12.04 -4.39
N LEU A 305 -9.68 -13.01 -5.25
CA LEU A 305 -10.59 -13.67 -6.19
C LEU A 305 -11.68 -14.48 -5.46
N GLN A 306 -11.31 -15.22 -4.42
CA GLN A 306 -12.25 -15.98 -3.60
C GLN A 306 -13.26 -15.06 -2.91
N GLN A 307 -12.80 -13.98 -2.30
CA GLN A 307 -13.68 -13.00 -1.66
C GLN A 307 -14.61 -12.30 -2.67
N LEU A 308 -14.07 -11.94 -3.84
CA LEU A 308 -14.84 -11.21 -4.85
C LEU A 308 -15.93 -12.08 -5.48
N TYR A 309 -15.59 -13.29 -5.85
CA TYR A 309 -16.47 -14.16 -6.62
C TYR A 309 -17.05 -15.33 -5.83
N GLY A 310 -16.63 -15.54 -4.59
CA GLY A 310 -17.08 -16.67 -3.75
C GLY A 310 -18.58 -16.71 -3.49
N GLU A 311 -19.23 -15.54 -3.37
CA GLU A 311 -20.67 -15.40 -3.13
C GLU A 311 -21.48 -14.92 -4.34
N GLU A 312 -20.81 -14.52 -5.42
CA GLU A 312 -21.46 -13.90 -6.57
C GLU A 312 -22.05 -14.94 -7.54
N SER A 313 -23.23 -14.64 -8.08
CA SER A 313 -23.86 -15.42 -9.15
C SER A 313 -23.13 -15.18 -10.49
N GLY A 314 -23.21 -16.15 -11.39
CA GLY A 314 -22.45 -16.23 -12.64
C GLY A 314 -22.39 -15.01 -13.55
N ASP A 315 -23.37 -14.11 -13.50
CA ASP A 315 -23.41 -12.89 -14.31
C ASP A 315 -22.39 -11.81 -13.87
N SER A 316 -21.77 -11.96 -12.71
CA SER A 316 -20.81 -10.98 -12.19
C SER A 316 -19.35 -11.30 -12.56
N VAL A 317 -19.03 -12.54 -12.90
CA VAL A 317 -17.68 -12.94 -13.32
C VAL A 317 -17.46 -12.54 -14.80
N PRO A 318 -16.46 -11.68 -15.12
CA PRO A 318 -16.22 -11.24 -16.49
C PRO A 318 -15.53 -12.34 -17.32
N LYS A 319 -15.39 -12.09 -18.65
CA LYS A 319 -14.63 -12.97 -19.54
C LYS A 319 -13.14 -13.00 -19.20
N GLU A 320 -12.63 -11.90 -18.66
CA GLU A 320 -11.23 -11.70 -18.42
C GLU A 320 -11.03 -11.12 -17.01
N VAL A 321 -10.07 -11.67 -16.28
CA VAL A 321 -9.61 -11.12 -15.01
C VAL A 321 -8.11 -10.85 -15.12
N LEU A 322 -7.73 -9.61 -14.88
CA LEU A 322 -6.35 -9.14 -14.95
C LEU A 322 -5.81 -8.95 -13.53
N VAL A 323 -4.64 -9.53 -13.27
CA VAL A 323 -4.03 -9.57 -11.93
C VAL A 323 -2.55 -9.20 -11.99
N PRO A 324 -1.93 -8.75 -10.88
CA PRO A 324 -0.49 -8.42 -10.83
C PRO A 324 0.39 -9.67 -10.73
N ALA A 325 -0.11 -10.75 -10.14
CA ALA A 325 0.55 -12.05 -10.02
C ALA A 325 -0.46 -13.17 -10.22
N LEU A 326 -0.03 -14.32 -10.77
CA LEU A 326 -0.91 -15.46 -10.94
C LEU A 326 -0.93 -16.32 -9.68
N PRO A 327 -2.10 -16.85 -9.27
CA PRO A 327 -2.20 -17.83 -8.19
C PRO A 327 -1.30 -19.06 -8.42
N GLU A 328 -0.83 -19.67 -7.34
CA GLU A 328 -0.03 -20.89 -7.42
C GLU A 328 -0.78 -22.01 -8.16
N ASP A 329 -2.08 -22.15 -7.87
CA ASP A 329 -3.00 -23.09 -8.51
C ASP A 329 -3.82 -22.46 -9.64
N LEU A 330 -3.14 -21.87 -10.63
CA LEU A 330 -3.79 -21.18 -11.74
C LEU A 330 -4.89 -22.00 -12.42
N ALA A 331 -4.66 -23.32 -12.62
CA ALA A 331 -5.62 -24.19 -13.29
C ALA A 331 -6.91 -24.34 -12.48
N ALA A 332 -6.81 -24.62 -11.17
CA ALA A 332 -7.96 -24.78 -10.28
C ALA A 332 -8.76 -23.48 -10.13
N VAL A 333 -8.07 -22.34 -9.97
CA VAL A 333 -8.72 -21.02 -9.85
C VAL A 333 -9.42 -20.64 -11.16
N THR A 334 -8.79 -20.88 -12.32
CA THR A 334 -9.39 -20.58 -13.62
C THR A 334 -10.62 -21.47 -13.88
N GLN A 335 -10.54 -22.75 -13.55
CA GLN A 335 -11.68 -23.69 -13.66
C GLN A 335 -12.81 -23.23 -12.75
N TRP A 336 -12.53 -22.93 -11.49
CA TRP A 336 -13.52 -22.43 -10.53
C TRP A 336 -14.24 -21.16 -11.01
N LEU A 337 -13.49 -20.19 -11.56
CA LEU A 337 -14.08 -18.99 -12.15
C LEU A 337 -14.95 -19.32 -13.38
N GLY A 338 -14.51 -20.27 -14.20
CA GLY A 338 -15.27 -20.77 -15.36
C GLY A 338 -16.58 -21.43 -14.96
N ASP A 339 -16.57 -22.27 -13.94
CA ASP A 339 -17.75 -22.95 -13.39
C ASP A 339 -18.75 -21.92 -12.83
N ARG A 340 -18.23 -20.90 -12.12
CA ARG A 340 -19.04 -19.78 -11.60
C ARG A 340 -19.69 -18.96 -12.71
N ARG A 341 -18.97 -18.73 -13.80
CA ARG A 341 -19.46 -17.97 -14.95
C ARG A 341 -20.37 -18.78 -15.87
N GLY A 342 -20.24 -20.11 -15.89
CA GLY A 342 -20.86 -20.99 -16.88
C GLY A 342 -20.16 -20.95 -18.25
N SER A 343 -18.97 -20.40 -18.36
CA SER A 343 -18.12 -20.37 -19.56
C SER A 343 -16.68 -19.97 -19.21
N ALA A 344 -15.75 -20.23 -20.14
CA ALA A 344 -14.31 -20.00 -19.90
C ALA A 344 -13.99 -18.55 -19.47
N VAL A 345 -13.09 -18.42 -18.48
CA VAL A 345 -12.56 -17.16 -17.97
C VAL A 345 -11.06 -17.12 -18.24
N SER A 346 -10.56 -15.98 -18.72
CA SER A 346 -9.13 -15.73 -18.92
C SER A 346 -8.57 -15.01 -17.71
N LEU A 347 -7.73 -15.69 -16.91
CA LEU A 347 -6.98 -15.10 -15.79
C LEU A 347 -5.53 -14.90 -16.24
N ARG A 348 -5.05 -13.64 -16.26
CA ARG A 348 -3.72 -13.33 -16.77
C ARG A 348 -3.13 -12.01 -16.25
N ILE A 349 -1.82 -11.85 -16.40
CA ILE A 349 -1.08 -10.61 -16.12
C ILE A 349 -1.01 -9.79 -17.43
N PRO A 350 -1.44 -8.52 -17.44
CA PRO A 350 -1.36 -7.67 -18.63
C PRO A 350 0.11 -7.25 -18.87
N GLN A 351 0.64 -7.57 -20.06
CA GLN A 351 2.06 -7.36 -20.38
C GLN A 351 2.32 -6.02 -21.11
N ARG A 352 1.37 -5.54 -21.92
CA ARG A 352 1.54 -4.37 -22.81
C ARG A 352 0.22 -3.71 -23.15
N GLY A 353 0.29 -2.46 -23.66
CA GLY A 353 -0.85 -1.67 -24.14
C GLY A 353 -1.78 -1.19 -23.02
N ASP A 354 -2.96 -0.72 -23.41
CA ASP A 354 -3.93 -0.03 -22.54
C ASP A 354 -4.29 -0.80 -21.27
N LYS A 355 -4.32 -2.13 -21.32
CA LYS A 355 -4.61 -3.00 -20.16
C LYS A 355 -3.50 -2.93 -19.12
N LYS A 356 -2.22 -2.82 -19.56
CA LYS A 356 -1.09 -2.64 -18.65
C LYS A 356 -1.12 -1.24 -18.01
N ASP A 357 -1.41 -0.21 -18.78
CA ASP A 357 -1.47 1.17 -18.30
C ASP A 357 -2.63 1.36 -17.29
N LEU A 358 -3.77 0.72 -17.58
CA LEU A 358 -4.88 0.68 -16.65
C LEU A 358 -4.52 -0.08 -15.37
N MET A 359 -3.84 -1.23 -15.47
CA MET A 359 -3.37 -1.98 -14.31
C MET A 359 -2.43 -1.13 -13.44
N ALA A 360 -1.51 -0.36 -14.06
CA ALA A 360 -0.66 0.57 -13.34
C ALA A 360 -1.46 1.65 -12.60
N THR A 361 -2.57 2.09 -13.17
CA THR A 361 -3.48 3.05 -12.52
C THR A 361 -4.19 2.43 -11.32
N VAL A 362 -4.72 1.20 -11.44
CA VAL A 362 -5.33 0.47 -10.31
C VAL A 362 -4.29 0.22 -9.22
N GLY A 363 -3.03 -0.10 -9.59
CA GLY A 363 -1.92 -0.26 -8.65
C GLY A 363 -1.61 1.01 -7.86
N ARG A 364 -1.57 2.18 -8.52
CA ARG A 364 -1.43 3.47 -7.80
C ARG A 364 -2.57 3.72 -6.82
N ASN A 365 -3.80 3.36 -7.18
CA ASN A 365 -4.95 3.48 -6.28
C ASN A 365 -4.84 2.55 -5.07
N ALA A 366 -4.32 1.32 -5.27
CA ALA A 366 -4.04 0.41 -4.16
C ALA A 366 -2.98 0.99 -3.21
N GLN A 367 -1.88 1.54 -3.75
CA GLN A 367 -0.84 2.20 -2.96
C GLN A 367 -1.39 3.40 -2.17
N GLN A 368 -2.21 4.24 -2.79
CA GLN A 368 -2.85 5.37 -2.12
C GLN A 368 -3.83 4.92 -1.03
N ALA A 369 -4.59 3.85 -1.27
CA ALA A 369 -5.52 3.30 -0.29
C ALA A 369 -4.77 2.78 0.94
N LEU A 370 -3.66 2.06 0.75
CA LEU A 370 -2.80 1.59 1.83
C LEU A 370 -2.20 2.76 2.62
N ALA A 371 -1.65 3.76 1.92
CA ALA A 371 -1.07 4.95 2.57
C ALA A 371 -2.12 5.75 3.37
N LEU A 372 -3.33 5.91 2.82
CA LEU A 372 -4.43 6.59 3.50
C LEU A 372 -4.90 5.81 4.73
N HIS A 373 -4.99 4.48 4.64
CA HIS A 373 -5.34 3.61 5.77
C HIS A 373 -4.33 3.77 6.90
N LYS A 374 -3.04 3.67 6.61
CA LYS A 374 -1.95 3.89 7.58
C LYS A 374 -2.01 5.28 8.22
N THR A 375 -2.27 6.32 7.42
CA THR A 375 -2.39 7.69 7.93
C THR A 375 -3.56 7.83 8.90
N LYS A 376 -4.73 7.27 8.56
CA LYS A 376 -5.91 7.28 9.44
C LYS A 376 -5.64 6.54 10.75
N ARG A 377 -5.07 5.34 10.67
CA ARG A 377 -4.70 4.53 11.84
C ARG A 377 -3.73 5.28 12.74
N ALA A 378 -2.72 5.95 12.14
CA ALA A 378 -1.74 6.75 12.86
C ALA A 378 -2.32 8.01 13.52
N SER A 379 -3.38 8.59 13.00
CA SER A 379 -4.00 9.81 13.53
C SER A 379 -5.09 9.58 14.57
N ASP A 380 -5.59 8.36 14.69
CA ASP A 380 -6.61 7.99 15.67
C ASP A 380 -6.04 7.91 17.08
N LEU A 381 -6.60 8.70 18.01
CA LEU A 381 -6.10 8.79 19.39
C LEU A 381 -6.25 7.47 20.15
N THR A 382 -7.41 6.81 20.00
CA THR A 382 -7.69 5.54 20.68
C THR A 382 -6.74 4.44 20.21
N THR A 383 -6.51 4.37 18.91
CA THR A 383 -5.57 3.43 18.29
C THR A 383 -4.14 3.66 18.79
N ARG A 384 -3.72 4.93 18.94
CA ARG A 384 -2.38 5.28 19.45
C ARG A 384 -2.20 4.93 20.93
N SER A 385 -3.18 5.28 21.78
CA SER A 385 -3.13 4.92 23.20
C SER A 385 -3.05 3.41 23.37
N ARG A 386 -3.87 2.68 22.65
CA ARG A 386 -3.83 1.22 22.64
C ARG A 386 -2.49 0.66 22.15
N ALA A 387 -1.90 1.26 21.13
CA ALA A 387 -0.58 0.85 20.64
C ALA A 387 0.51 0.99 21.70
N LEU A 388 0.52 2.10 22.42
CA LEU A 388 1.48 2.36 23.50
C LEU A 388 1.26 1.41 24.70
N GLU A 389 0.01 1.11 25.06
CA GLU A 389 -0.34 0.15 26.09
C GLU A 389 0.05 -1.29 25.70
N GLU A 390 -0.18 -1.68 24.44
CA GLU A 390 0.22 -3.00 23.93
C GLU A 390 1.77 -3.15 23.91
N ILE A 391 2.50 -2.08 23.60
CA ILE A 391 3.96 -2.08 23.69
C ILE A 391 4.41 -2.23 25.14
N ALA A 392 3.83 -1.46 26.06
CA ALA A 392 4.15 -1.55 27.48
C ALA A 392 3.94 -2.97 28.03
N GLY A 393 2.78 -3.55 27.74
CA GLY A 393 2.46 -4.92 28.20
C GLY A 393 3.29 -6.01 27.51
N ALA A 394 3.72 -5.82 26.26
CA ALA A 394 4.54 -6.79 25.56
C ALA A 394 6.01 -6.78 25.98
N LEU A 395 6.54 -5.60 26.36
CA LEU A 395 7.92 -5.40 26.77
C LEU A 395 8.08 -5.33 28.30
N ASP A 396 7.01 -5.59 29.07
CA ASP A 396 6.96 -5.53 30.53
C ASP A 396 7.45 -4.20 31.10
N LEU A 397 6.98 -3.08 30.49
CA LEU A 397 7.30 -1.74 30.94
C LEU A 397 6.33 -1.27 32.03
N ASP A 398 6.80 -0.52 33.03
CA ASP A 398 5.97 0.01 34.12
C ASP A 398 4.88 0.97 33.65
N SER A 399 5.08 1.63 32.49
CA SER A 399 4.13 2.56 31.90
C SER A 399 4.24 2.61 30.39
N ALA A 400 3.20 3.15 29.73
CA ALA A 400 3.18 3.34 28.29
C ALA A 400 4.33 4.26 27.83
N PRO A 401 5.17 3.86 26.86
CA PRO A 401 6.31 4.64 26.42
C PRO A 401 5.88 5.83 25.55
N LEU A 402 5.52 6.93 26.18
CA LEU A 402 5.05 8.13 25.48
C LEU A 402 6.12 8.74 24.57
N ARG A 403 7.41 8.62 24.95
CA ARG A 403 8.52 9.05 24.11
C ARG A 403 9.39 7.86 23.71
N ILE A 404 9.46 7.64 22.40
CA ILE A 404 10.25 6.57 21.78
C ILE A 404 11.33 7.22 20.90
N GLU A 405 12.59 6.84 21.08
CA GLU A 405 13.69 7.20 20.19
C GLU A 405 14.17 5.96 19.44
N CYS A 406 14.23 6.03 18.10
CA CYS A 406 14.70 4.90 17.29
C CYS A 406 15.98 5.26 16.54
N PHE A 407 16.93 4.32 16.58
CA PHE A 407 18.25 4.46 15.97
C PHE A 407 18.47 3.43 14.86
N ASP A 408 18.93 3.91 13.70
CA ASP A 408 19.32 3.11 12.55
C ASP A 408 20.76 3.46 12.12
N ILE A 409 21.58 2.45 11.84
CA ILE A 409 22.95 2.60 11.35
C ILE A 409 22.98 2.36 9.87
N SER A 410 23.48 3.35 9.13
CA SER A 410 23.54 3.29 7.67
C SER A 410 24.96 3.50 7.17
N HIS A 411 25.40 2.64 6.25
CA HIS A 411 26.72 2.70 5.63
C HIS A 411 26.66 3.43 4.27
N LEU A 412 27.53 4.42 4.09
CA LEU A 412 27.72 5.14 2.83
C LEU A 412 28.98 4.60 2.12
N GLN A 413 28.82 3.60 1.26
CA GLN A 413 29.87 3.08 0.37
C GLN A 413 31.25 2.83 1.06
N GLY A 414 31.24 2.32 2.30
CA GLY A 414 32.45 1.91 3.00
C GLY A 414 33.29 2.99 3.70
N GLU A 415 33.01 4.28 3.47
CA GLU A 415 33.84 5.37 4.02
C GLU A 415 33.17 6.21 5.12
N ASP A 416 31.85 6.36 5.10
CA ASP A 416 31.11 7.19 6.06
C ASP A 416 29.97 6.37 6.71
N VAL A 417 30.08 6.08 7.99
CA VAL A 417 29.00 5.49 8.79
C VAL A 417 28.20 6.61 9.45
N VAL A 418 26.88 6.59 9.27
CA VAL A 418 25.97 7.58 9.84
C VAL A 418 24.86 6.87 10.61
N ALA A 419 24.67 7.28 11.86
CA ALA A 419 23.49 6.88 12.62
C ALA A 419 22.39 7.93 12.47
N SER A 420 21.17 7.49 12.24
CA SER A 420 19.95 8.31 12.27
C SER A 420 19.18 8.06 13.56
N MET A 421 18.61 9.13 14.12
CA MET A 421 17.73 9.09 15.27
C MET A 421 16.42 9.76 14.91
N VAL A 422 15.32 9.04 15.08
CA VAL A 422 13.98 9.60 14.99
C VAL A 422 13.29 9.56 16.35
N VAL A 423 12.39 10.49 16.58
CA VAL A 423 11.67 10.66 17.84
C VAL A 423 10.19 10.59 17.59
N PHE A 424 9.51 9.79 18.40
CA PHE A 424 8.05 9.73 18.47
C PHE A 424 7.59 10.14 19.85
N GLU A 425 6.57 10.96 19.91
CA GLU A 425 5.91 11.40 21.13
C GLU A 425 4.42 11.13 21.02
N ASP A 426 3.84 10.48 22.02
CA ASP A 426 2.44 10.06 22.00
C ASP A 426 2.07 9.33 20.68
N GLY A 427 2.95 8.44 20.24
CA GLY A 427 2.82 7.70 18.99
C GLY A 427 2.91 8.53 17.70
N LEU A 428 3.27 9.82 17.74
CA LEU A 428 3.42 10.70 16.58
C LEU A 428 4.87 11.12 16.34
N PRO A 429 5.30 11.27 15.07
CA PRO A 429 6.66 11.65 14.75
C PRO A 429 6.96 13.12 15.09
N ARG A 430 8.00 13.38 15.88
CA ARG A 430 8.54 14.70 16.23
C ARG A 430 9.70 15.06 15.33
N LYS A 431 9.41 15.43 14.07
CA LYS A 431 10.42 15.69 13.03
C LYS A 431 11.46 16.76 13.42
N SER A 432 11.12 17.74 14.27
CA SER A 432 12.03 18.78 14.77
C SER A 432 13.17 18.20 15.61
N GLU A 433 12.98 17.01 16.17
CA GLU A 433 13.93 16.35 17.06
C GLU A 433 14.74 15.24 16.36
N TYR A 434 14.52 14.98 15.10
CA TYR A 434 15.31 14.03 14.30
C TYR A 434 16.76 14.48 14.20
N ARG A 435 17.70 13.56 14.39
CA ARG A 435 19.14 13.83 14.36
C ARG A 435 19.90 12.82 13.54
N ARG A 436 21.07 13.24 13.11
CA ARG A 436 22.06 12.41 12.44
C ARG A 436 23.38 12.54 13.16
N PHE A 437 24.03 11.42 13.37
CA PHE A 437 25.31 11.33 14.02
C PHE A 437 26.32 10.72 13.05
N GLN A 438 27.36 11.45 12.71
CA GLN A 438 28.50 10.85 12.03
C GLN A 438 29.26 9.99 13.05
N ILE A 439 29.42 8.72 12.73
CA ILE A 439 30.22 7.80 13.56
C ILE A 439 31.70 8.15 13.38
N LYS A 440 32.40 8.32 14.49
CA LYS A 440 33.81 8.77 14.52
C LYS A 440 34.75 7.63 14.80
N GLY A 441 34.28 6.45 15.19
CA GLY A 441 35.07 5.31 15.61
C GLY A 441 35.76 5.56 16.99
N ARG A 442 35.19 6.44 17.84
CA ARG A 442 35.72 6.75 19.17
C ARG A 442 34.69 6.43 20.23
N VAL A 443 35.12 5.74 21.28
CA VAL A 443 34.41 5.59 22.55
C VAL A 443 35.27 6.21 23.65
N GLY A 444 34.83 7.36 24.21
CA GLY A 444 35.61 8.14 25.16
C GLY A 444 36.79 8.89 24.53
N ASP A 445 37.77 9.31 25.37
CA ASP A 445 38.97 10.00 24.91
C ASP A 445 40.02 9.04 24.30
N THR A 446 39.81 7.75 24.35
CA THR A 446 40.76 6.70 23.98
C THR A 446 40.34 5.95 22.73
N GLN A 447 41.20 6.05 21.74
CA GLN A 447 41.36 5.21 20.54
C GLN A 447 40.26 5.18 19.47
N VAL A 448 40.70 5.64 18.31
CA VAL A 448 40.12 5.39 16.99
C VAL A 448 40.24 3.89 16.66
N TRP A 449 39.12 3.20 16.48
CA TRP A 449 39.17 1.89 15.86
C TRP A 449 39.07 2.09 14.35
N HIS A 450 40.14 1.78 13.65
CA HIS A 450 40.15 1.59 12.20
C HIS A 450 39.98 0.08 11.98
N GLY A 451 38.77 -0.44 11.99
CA GLY A 451 38.50 -1.81 11.59
C GLY A 451 38.10 -1.83 10.13
N GLU A 452 38.77 -2.60 9.33
CA GLU A 452 38.25 -3.13 8.09
C GLU A 452 37.01 -3.99 8.42
N GLY A 453 35.83 -3.38 8.38
CA GLY A 453 34.57 -4.06 8.66
C GLY A 453 33.57 -3.10 9.30
N GLN A 454 32.44 -3.07 8.68
CA GLN A 454 31.28 -2.31 9.11
C GLN A 454 30.75 -2.90 10.42
N ASP A 455 31.17 -2.35 11.56
CA ASP A 455 30.73 -2.83 12.87
C ASP A 455 29.56 -2.00 13.37
N ASP A 456 28.33 -2.43 13.00
CA ASP A 456 27.08 -1.81 13.43
C ASP A 456 26.92 -1.83 14.96
N VAL A 457 27.48 -2.85 15.63
CA VAL A 457 27.39 -3.03 17.07
C VAL A 457 28.15 -1.91 17.79
N ARG A 458 29.39 -1.62 17.36
CA ARG A 458 30.20 -0.53 17.92
C ARG A 458 29.64 0.83 17.55
N SER A 459 29.12 0.99 16.33
CA SER A 459 28.47 2.22 15.88
C SER A 459 27.24 2.53 16.73
N MET A 460 26.45 1.50 17.06
CA MET A 460 25.27 1.62 17.92
C MET A 460 25.71 2.07 19.34
N HIS A 461 26.71 1.43 19.94
CA HIS A 461 27.24 1.82 21.24
C HIS A 461 27.73 3.28 21.24
N GLU A 462 28.47 3.71 20.19
CA GLU A 462 28.98 5.09 20.08
C GLU A 462 27.78 6.09 20.02
N VAL A 463 26.77 5.86 19.19
CA VAL A 463 25.70 6.83 19.05
C VAL A 463 24.85 6.95 20.31
N ILE A 464 24.53 5.84 20.97
CA ILE A 464 23.78 5.83 22.23
C ILE A 464 24.58 6.54 23.32
N SER A 465 25.87 6.19 23.50
CA SER A 465 26.75 6.87 24.49
C SER A 465 26.81 8.39 24.25
N ARG A 466 26.91 8.85 23.00
CA ARG A 466 26.94 10.28 22.64
C ARG A 466 25.63 10.99 22.92
N ARG A 467 24.51 10.33 22.64
CA ARG A 467 23.16 10.86 22.89
C ARG A 467 22.93 11.06 24.39
N PHE A 468 23.23 10.03 25.19
CA PHE A 468 22.92 10.04 26.61
C PHE A 468 23.95 10.80 27.46
N ARG A 469 25.24 10.85 27.09
CA ARG A 469 26.18 11.81 27.70
C ARG A 469 25.72 13.26 27.57
N ARG A 470 25.13 13.60 26.44
CA ARG A 470 24.58 14.94 26.25
C ARG A 470 23.34 15.18 27.10
N TYR A 471 22.53 14.15 27.31
CA TYR A 471 21.40 14.20 28.24
C TYR A 471 21.88 14.44 29.69
N LEU A 472 22.86 13.68 30.16
CA LEU A 472 23.44 13.86 31.50
C LEU A 472 24.06 15.25 31.70
N ALA A 473 24.83 15.73 30.74
CA ALA A 473 25.39 17.09 30.76
C ALA A 473 24.31 18.18 30.79
N GLU A 474 23.17 17.97 30.16
CA GLU A 474 22.06 18.90 30.23
C GLU A 474 21.31 18.81 31.56
N LYS A 475 21.16 17.61 32.13
CA LYS A 475 20.57 17.35 33.45
C LYS A 475 21.41 18.01 34.57
N GLU A 476 22.74 17.87 34.51
CA GLU A 476 23.66 18.55 35.46
C GLU A 476 23.59 20.08 35.39
N ARG A 477 23.39 20.62 34.18
CA ARG A 477 23.34 22.08 33.97
C ARG A 477 22.01 22.70 34.42
N THR A 478 20.90 21.97 34.33
CA THR A 478 19.54 22.49 34.63
C THR A 478 19.11 22.26 36.06
N GLY A 479 19.91 21.53 36.87
CA GLY A 479 19.49 21.07 38.19
C GLY A 479 18.40 20.02 38.10
N GLU A 480 18.32 19.06 38.99
CA GLU A 480 17.28 18.07 39.05
C GLU A 480 15.90 18.72 39.03
N TRP A 481 15.04 18.27 38.13
CA TRP A 481 13.62 18.42 38.30
C TRP A 481 13.19 17.45 39.40
N ALA A 482 13.47 17.83 40.67
CA ALA A 482 12.85 17.19 41.80
C ALA A 482 11.36 17.51 41.72
N VAL A 483 10.56 16.51 41.33
CA VAL A 483 9.16 16.49 41.72
C VAL A 483 9.18 16.42 43.25
N PRO A 484 8.65 17.40 44.00
CA PRO A 484 8.55 17.27 45.45
C PRO A 484 7.59 16.09 45.70
N GLU A 485 8.15 15.01 46.24
CA GLU A 485 7.34 14.07 47.02
C GLU A 485 6.87 14.87 48.24
N ASP A 486 5.52 14.88 48.39
CA ASP A 486 4.75 15.45 49.48
C ASP A 486 4.43 16.96 49.43
N GLY A 487 3.09 17.14 49.42
CA GLY A 487 2.43 18.42 49.41
C GLY A 487 2.76 19.33 50.60
N GLU A 488 3.75 20.20 50.45
CA GLU A 488 3.88 21.41 51.26
C GLU A 488 3.95 22.64 50.36
N GLN A 489 2.92 23.47 50.48
CA GLN A 489 2.84 24.78 49.86
C GLN A 489 4.00 25.65 50.35
N ALA A 490 5.01 25.88 49.53
CA ALA A 490 6.03 26.89 49.79
C ALA A 490 5.47 28.28 49.50
N VAL A 491 5.19 29.00 50.54
CA VAL A 491 4.93 30.43 50.58
C VAL A 491 6.24 31.17 50.35
N GLY A 492 6.34 31.96 49.30
CA GLY A 492 7.15 33.18 49.17
C GLY A 492 8.68 33.02 49.35
N GLY A 493 9.40 32.83 48.26
CA GLY A 493 10.81 33.05 48.16
C GLY A 493 11.17 33.62 46.80
N GLU A 494 11.84 34.79 46.77
CA GLU A 494 12.31 35.49 45.60
C GLU A 494 13.17 34.58 44.71
N VAL A 495 12.75 34.40 43.45
CA VAL A 495 13.53 33.70 42.42
C VAL A 495 14.69 34.60 41.98
N PRO A 496 15.95 34.16 42.02
CA PRO A 496 17.06 34.91 41.45
C PRO A 496 16.89 35.03 39.95
N GLN A 497 16.85 36.28 39.45
CA GLN A 497 16.88 36.58 38.02
C GLN A 497 18.23 36.18 37.44
N THR A 498 18.31 34.98 36.90
CA THR A 498 19.38 34.57 35.97
C THR A 498 18.85 34.69 34.55
N GLN A 499 19.63 35.34 33.74
CA GLN A 499 19.48 35.71 32.32
C GLN A 499 18.50 34.87 31.52
N VAL A 500 17.51 35.53 30.91
CA VAL A 500 16.53 35.01 29.98
C VAL A 500 17.30 34.47 28.79
N ASP A 501 17.58 33.17 28.81
CA ASP A 501 17.91 32.38 27.62
C ASP A 501 16.58 32.04 26.95
N ASP A 502 16.49 32.29 25.65
CA ASP A 502 15.31 32.10 24.79
C ASP A 502 14.51 30.84 25.19
N GLY A 503 13.35 30.97 25.83
CA GLY A 503 12.52 29.94 26.48
C GLY A 503 12.11 28.71 25.65
N ARG A 504 13.01 28.20 24.83
CA ARG A 504 12.86 26.94 24.12
C ARG A 504 13.52 25.80 24.89
N PRO A 505 12.79 24.75 25.28
CA PRO A 505 13.39 23.58 25.93
C PRO A 505 14.48 23.05 25.01
N LYS A 506 15.71 22.92 25.59
CA LYS A 506 16.86 22.43 24.84
C LYS A 506 16.64 20.97 24.43
N ARG A 507 16.95 20.70 23.18
CA ARG A 507 16.55 19.57 22.34
C ARG A 507 16.99 18.16 22.78
N PHE A 508 17.44 17.94 24.00
CA PHE A 508 17.82 16.65 24.60
C PHE A 508 17.51 16.59 26.09
N ALA A 509 16.66 17.49 26.58
CA ALA A 509 16.35 17.61 28.00
C ALA A 509 15.53 16.44 28.57
N TYR A 510 14.80 15.71 27.68
CA TYR A 510 13.95 14.63 28.12
C TYR A 510 14.50 13.27 27.70
N PRO A 511 14.64 12.30 28.63
CA PRO A 511 14.94 10.92 28.25
C PRO A 511 13.75 10.27 27.57
N PRO A 512 13.97 9.34 26.65
CA PRO A 512 12.89 8.48 26.16
C PRO A 512 12.56 7.42 27.22
N GLN A 513 11.32 6.93 27.28
CA GLN A 513 10.98 5.74 28.04
C GLN A 513 11.42 4.46 27.29
N LEU A 514 11.53 4.54 25.95
CA LEU A 514 11.94 3.39 25.13
C LEU A 514 12.92 3.84 24.04
N VAL A 515 14.05 3.18 23.99
CA VAL A 515 15.01 3.22 22.88
C VAL A 515 14.79 1.99 22.01
N LEU A 516 14.48 2.22 20.74
CA LEU A 516 14.42 1.18 19.71
C LEU A 516 15.70 1.22 18.87
N VAL A 517 16.25 0.05 18.56
CA VAL A 517 17.39 -0.07 17.64
C VAL A 517 16.97 -0.93 16.44
N ASP A 518 17.30 -0.46 15.22
CA ASP A 518 17.12 -1.29 14.02
C ASP A 518 18.23 -2.34 13.98
N GLY A 519 17.93 -3.49 14.56
CA GLY A 519 18.88 -4.58 14.70
C GLY A 519 18.43 -5.63 15.71
N GLY A 520 19.14 -6.76 15.70
CA GLY A 520 18.86 -7.89 16.59
C GLY A 520 19.63 -7.83 17.92
N LYS A 521 19.74 -8.98 18.57
CA LYS A 521 20.39 -9.16 19.89
C LYS A 521 21.75 -8.48 20.05
N PRO A 522 22.70 -8.49 19.07
CA PRO A 522 23.98 -7.81 19.26
C PRO A 522 23.89 -6.29 19.38
N GLN A 523 23.01 -5.65 18.59
CA GLN A 523 22.80 -4.20 18.60
C GLN A 523 22.08 -3.77 19.89
N VAL A 524 21.11 -4.56 20.36
CA VAL A 524 20.40 -4.35 21.64
C VAL A 524 21.42 -4.41 22.81
N ALA A 525 22.26 -5.44 22.84
CA ALA A 525 23.28 -5.58 23.87
C ALA A 525 24.28 -4.44 23.84
N ALA A 526 24.61 -3.87 22.69
CA ALA A 526 25.48 -2.71 22.57
C ALA A 526 24.82 -1.43 23.08
N ALA A 527 23.53 -1.24 22.76
CA ALA A 527 22.77 -0.09 23.28
C ALA A 527 22.61 -0.16 24.80
N GLN A 528 22.28 -1.33 25.34
CA GLN A 528 22.16 -1.54 26.79
C GLN A 528 23.50 -1.25 27.51
N ARG A 529 24.60 -1.82 27.03
CA ARG A 529 25.94 -1.53 27.63
C ARG A 529 26.27 -0.06 27.63
N ALA A 530 25.88 0.68 26.58
CA ALA A 530 26.14 2.11 26.53
C ALA A 530 25.36 2.89 27.61
N LEU A 531 24.14 2.45 27.96
CA LEU A 531 23.37 3.01 29.07
C LEU A 531 23.92 2.61 30.43
N ASP A 532 24.27 1.32 30.61
CA ASP A 532 24.86 0.79 31.84
C ASP A 532 26.17 1.52 32.21
N GLU A 533 27.06 1.76 31.21
CA GLU A 533 28.31 2.51 31.39
C GLU A 533 28.06 3.97 31.81
N LEU A 534 26.89 4.52 31.53
CA LEU A 534 26.48 5.88 31.91
C LEU A 534 25.62 5.92 33.17
N GLY A 535 25.34 4.77 33.79
CA GLY A 535 24.51 4.66 34.99
C GLY A 535 23.04 5.05 34.74
N ILE A 536 22.49 4.75 33.55
CA ILE A 536 21.11 5.05 33.19
C ILE A 536 20.34 3.73 33.19
N ASP A 537 19.39 3.60 34.11
CA ASP A 537 18.58 2.42 34.37
C ASP A 537 17.05 2.65 34.12
N ASP A 538 16.66 3.90 33.92
CA ASP A 538 15.27 4.33 33.70
C ASP A 538 14.83 4.34 32.22
N VAL A 539 15.63 3.82 31.30
CA VAL A 539 15.38 3.80 29.89
C VAL A 539 15.38 2.37 29.38
N ALA A 540 14.22 1.89 28.91
CA ALA A 540 14.11 0.58 28.30
C ALA A 540 14.75 0.53 26.91
N VAL A 541 15.36 -0.61 26.56
CA VAL A 541 15.95 -0.85 25.24
C VAL A 541 15.28 -2.04 24.58
N ALA A 542 14.94 -1.91 23.29
CA ALA A 542 14.47 -3.02 22.50
C ALA A 542 15.02 -2.94 21.06
N GLY A 543 15.19 -4.08 20.41
CA GLY A 543 15.64 -4.17 19.03
C GLY A 543 14.58 -4.76 18.13
N ILE A 544 14.54 -4.29 16.90
CA ILE A 544 13.64 -4.80 15.86
C ILE A 544 14.52 -5.49 14.84
N ALA A 545 14.39 -6.83 14.73
CA ALA A 545 15.11 -7.60 13.73
C ALA A 545 14.43 -7.48 12.35
N LYS A 546 15.09 -8.02 11.30
CA LYS A 546 14.53 -8.10 9.94
C LYS A 546 13.16 -8.77 9.88
N ARG A 547 12.88 -9.67 10.82
CA ARG A 547 11.55 -10.26 11.00
C ARG A 547 10.80 -9.40 12.02
N MET A 548 9.87 -8.62 11.55
CA MET A 548 9.22 -7.55 12.31
C MET A 548 8.46 -7.96 13.56
N GLU A 549 8.07 -9.22 13.65
CA GLU A 549 7.34 -9.75 14.81
C GLU A 549 8.24 -10.04 16.00
N GLU A 550 9.56 -10.05 15.76
CA GLU A 550 10.58 -10.38 16.76
C GLU A 550 11.17 -9.10 17.34
N VAL A 551 10.78 -8.79 18.58
CA VAL A 551 11.36 -7.68 19.36
C VAL A 551 12.33 -8.27 20.37
N TRP A 552 13.59 -7.89 20.27
CA TRP A 552 14.66 -8.37 21.12
C TRP A 552 14.84 -7.48 22.34
N LEU A 553 14.90 -8.10 23.52
CA LEU A 553 15.17 -7.44 24.78
C LEU A 553 16.58 -7.73 25.27
N PRO A 554 17.18 -6.82 26.09
CA PRO A 554 18.48 -7.05 26.68
C PRO A 554 18.48 -8.29 27.59
N GLY A 555 19.47 -9.16 27.43
CA GLY A 555 19.64 -10.34 28.31
C GLY A 555 18.72 -11.53 27.99
N GLU A 556 17.73 -11.36 27.13
CA GLU A 556 16.80 -12.45 26.75
C GLU A 556 17.37 -13.31 25.62
N ASP A 557 17.17 -14.61 25.70
CA ASP A 557 17.60 -15.55 24.67
C ASP A 557 16.62 -15.69 23.53
N ASP A 558 15.32 -15.50 23.80
CA ASP A 558 14.24 -15.55 22.84
C ASP A 558 13.60 -14.16 22.64
N PRO A 559 13.19 -13.80 21.40
CA PRO A 559 12.54 -12.53 21.15
C PRO A 559 11.08 -12.53 21.65
N VAL A 560 10.59 -11.38 22.06
CA VAL A 560 9.17 -11.14 22.26
C VAL A 560 8.48 -11.07 20.91
N VAL A 561 7.43 -11.89 20.70
CA VAL A 561 6.67 -11.94 19.45
C VAL A 561 5.33 -11.23 19.63
N LEU A 562 5.18 -10.08 18.99
CA LEU A 562 3.91 -9.38 18.97
C LEU A 562 2.98 -9.96 17.88
N PRO A 563 1.66 -10.03 18.14
CA PRO A 563 0.70 -10.42 17.11
C PRO A 563 0.73 -9.46 15.92
N ARG A 564 0.65 -9.97 14.68
CA ARG A 564 0.63 -9.13 13.46
C ARG A 564 -0.53 -8.14 13.40
N SER A 565 -1.63 -8.42 14.08
CA SER A 565 -2.79 -7.51 14.19
C SER A 565 -2.70 -6.55 15.36
N SER A 566 -1.57 -6.50 16.10
CA SER A 566 -1.39 -5.63 17.27
C SER A 566 -1.10 -4.19 16.81
N GLU A 567 -1.77 -3.24 17.43
CA GLU A 567 -1.51 -1.81 17.18
C GLU A 567 -0.10 -1.42 17.63
N GLY A 568 0.42 -2.07 18.68
CA GLY A 568 1.79 -1.91 19.16
C GLY A 568 2.81 -2.29 18.09
N LEU A 569 2.62 -3.42 17.40
CA LEU A 569 3.51 -3.84 16.32
C LEU A 569 3.47 -2.83 15.15
N TYR A 570 2.29 -2.33 14.77
CA TYR A 570 2.17 -1.29 13.74
C TYR A 570 2.88 0.02 14.12
N LEU A 571 2.82 0.41 15.38
CA LEU A 571 3.55 1.59 15.85
C LEU A 571 5.06 1.37 15.78
N ILE A 572 5.56 0.23 16.28
CA ILE A 572 6.98 -0.16 16.21
C ILE A 572 7.48 -0.17 14.77
N GLN A 573 6.74 -0.80 13.84
CA GLN A 573 7.05 -0.78 12.42
C GLN A 573 7.17 0.64 11.87
N ARG A 574 6.19 1.48 12.17
CA ARG A 574 6.18 2.87 11.69
C ARG A 574 7.37 3.67 12.21
N VAL A 575 7.77 3.44 13.46
CA VAL A 575 8.95 4.06 14.07
C VAL A 575 10.21 3.62 13.33
N ARG A 576 10.40 2.31 13.10
CA ARG A 576 11.52 1.74 12.34
C ARG A 576 11.57 2.29 10.91
N ASP A 577 10.47 2.17 10.17
CA ASP A 577 10.40 2.62 8.77
C ASP A 577 10.72 4.11 8.64
N THR A 578 10.29 4.91 9.63
CA THR A 578 10.62 6.34 9.67
C THR A 578 12.13 6.57 9.89
N ALA A 579 12.79 5.77 10.74
CA ALA A 579 14.24 5.85 10.97
C ALA A 579 14.99 5.47 9.69
N HIS A 580 14.63 4.38 9.08
CA HIS A 580 15.20 3.88 7.83
C HIS A 580 15.03 4.87 6.67
N ASP A 581 13.82 5.39 6.45
CA ASP A 581 13.55 6.41 5.44
C ASP A 581 14.37 7.68 5.67
N PHE A 582 14.53 8.10 6.94
CA PHE A 582 15.31 9.27 7.29
C PHE A 582 16.79 9.08 6.97
N ALA A 583 17.33 7.88 7.18
CA ALA A 583 18.68 7.49 6.83
C ALA A 583 18.89 7.46 5.30
N ILE A 584 18.01 6.80 4.54
CA ILE A 584 18.09 6.69 3.06
C ILE A 584 18.03 8.07 2.40
N ARG A 585 17.15 8.96 2.84
CA ARG A 585 17.04 10.33 2.28
C ARG A 585 18.35 11.10 2.41
N TYR A 586 19.06 10.89 3.50
CA TYR A 586 20.37 11.51 3.69
C TYR A 586 21.44 10.94 2.74
N GLN A 587 21.46 9.62 2.58
CA GLN A 587 22.35 8.97 1.64
C GLN A 587 22.15 9.53 0.22
N ARG A 588 20.87 9.60 -0.24
CA ARG A 588 20.54 10.20 -1.54
C ARG A 588 20.96 11.67 -1.65
N SER A 589 20.75 12.47 -0.59
CA SER A 589 21.18 13.88 -0.55
C SER A 589 22.68 14.04 -0.62
N LYS A 590 23.46 13.24 0.14
CA LYS A 590 24.93 13.25 0.09
C LYS A 590 25.44 12.79 -1.29
N ARG A 591 24.86 11.72 -1.85
CA ARG A 591 25.20 11.25 -3.21
C ARG A 591 24.96 12.33 -4.25
N THR A 592 23.79 13.00 -4.22
CA THR A 592 23.47 14.11 -5.11
C THR A 592 24.43 15.30 -4.91
N LYS A 593 24.84 15.57 -3.69
CA LYS A 593 25.82 16.62 -3.39
C LYS A 593 27.22 16.27 -3.89
N ARG A 594 27.69 15.03 -3.69
CA ARG A 594 28.96 14.51 -4.25
C ARG A 594 28.94 14.52 -5.79
N LEU A 595 27.82 14.15 -6.42
CA LEU A 595 27.66 14.23 -7.88
C LEU A 595 27.64 15.68 -8.41
N ARG A 596 27.22 16.64 -7.58
CA ARG A 596 27.23 18.08 -7.91
C ARG A 596 28.55 18.79 -7.59
N THR A 597 29.37 18.22 -6.70
CA THR A 597 30.69 18.80 -6.36
C THR A 597 31.66 18.46 -7.49
N SER A 598 31.78 19.38 -8.42
CA SER A 598 32.71 19.27 -9.54
C SER A 598 34.15 19.51 -9.05
N PRO A 599 35.16 18.84 -9.61
CA PRO A 599 36.57 19.21 -9.42
C PRO A 599 36.83 20.69 -9.64
N LEU A 600 35.97 21.36 -10.41
CA LEU A 600 36.01 22.81 -10.64
C LEU A 600 35.66 23.66 -9.40
N ASP A 601 35.08 23.06 -8.35
CA ASP A 601 34.71 23.77 -7.12
C ASP A 601 35.93 24.11 -6.25
N SER A 602 37.03 23.39 -6.45
CA SER A 602 38.29 23.62 -5.74
C SER A 602 39.18 24.70 -6.42
N VAL A 603 38.79 25.23 -7.58
CA VAL A 603 39.56 26.23 -8.32
C VAL A 603 39.33 27.63 -7.74
N PRO A 604 40.35 28.29 -7.14
CA PRO A 604 40.17 29.62 -6.58
C PRO A 604 39.77 30.64 -7.66
N GLY A 605 38.71 31.42 -7.40
CA GLY A 605 38.25 32.47 -8.32
C GLY A 605 37.33 31.99 -9.46
N LEU A 606 36.96 30.70 -9.49
CA LEU A 606 36.05 30.15 -10.49
C LEU A 606 34.60 30.20 -9.95
N GLY A 607 33.92 31.34 -10.13
CA GLY A 607 32.51 31.49 -9.74
C GLY A 607 31.56 30.66 -10.61
N GLU A 608 30.32 30.44 -10.10
CA GLU A 608 29.31 29.57 -10.73
C GLU A 608 29.04 29.86 -12.20
N ALA A 609 28.98 31.14 -12.59
CA ALA A 609 28.77 31.57 -13.97
C ALA A 609 29.91 31.10 -14.91
N ARG A 610 31.15 31.13 -14.43
CA ARG A 610 32.30 30.66 -15.19
C ARG A 610 32.35 29.14 -15.32
N LYS A 611 31.97 28.41 -14.27
CA LYS A 611 31.82 26.95 -14.32
C LYS A 611 30.79 26.52 -15.34
N GLN A 612 29.62 27.17 -15.35
CA GLN A 612 28.57 26.91 -16.33
C GLN A 612 29.02 27.20 -17.76
N ALA A 613 29.81 28.27 -17.98
CA ALA A 613 30.38 28.60 -19.29
C ALA A 613 31.33 27.50 -19.79
N LEU A 614 32.21 26.97 -18.92
CA LEU A 614 33.08 25.83 -19.24
C LEU A 614 32.30 24.58 -19.59
N VAL A 615 31.34 24.19 -18.74
CA VAL A 615 30.54 22.99 -18.97
C VAL A 615 29.69 23.13 -20.23
N LYS A 616 29.17 24.32 -20.52
CA LYS A 616 28.42 24.60 -21.75
C LYS A 616 29.29 24.51 -23.00
N HIS A 617 30.53 25.00 -22.94
CA HIS A 617 31.45 25.00 -24.08
C HIS A 617 31.97 23.59 -24.38
N PHE A 618 32.39 22.84 -23.35
CA PHE A 618 32.99 21.52 -23.53
C PHE A 618 31.97 20.35 -23.42
N GLY A 619 30.73 20.62 -23.05
CA GLY A 619 29.66 19.64 -22.91
C GLY A 619 29.77 18.72 -21.69
N SER A 620 30.97 18.44 -21.17
CA SER A 620 31.18 17.62 -19.96
C SER A 620 32.54 17.93 -19.31
N VAL A 621 32.64 17.66 -17.99
CA VAL A 621 33.90 17.76 -17.23
C VAL A 621 34.95 16.77 -17.75
N LYS A 622 34.54 15.63 -18.34
CA LYS A 622 35.43 14.62 -18.93
C LYS A 622 36.14 15.21 -20.18
N ARG A 623 35.41 15.88 -21.07
CA ARG A 623 35.97 16.56 -22.22
C ARG A 623 36.85 17.76 -21.83
N LEU A 624 36.41 18.51 -20.82
CA LEU A 624 37.19 19.63 -20.28
C LEU A 624 38.55 19.17 -19.68
N ARG A 625 38.62 17.97 -19.11
CA ARG A 625 39.86 17.36 -18.61
C ARG A 625 40.87 17.04 -19.72
N GLN A 626 40.40 16.80 -20.93
CA GLN A 626 41.23 16.50 -22.10
C GLN A 626 41.58 17.77 -22.91
N ALA A 627 40.97 18.89 -22.55
CA ALA A 627 41.20 20.16 -23.24
C ALA A 627 42.56 20.77 -22.91
N THR A 628 43.21 21.42 -23.91
CA THR A 628 44.44 22.15 -23.72
C THR A 628 44.17 23.51 -23.05
N ILE A 629 45.21 24.12 -22.46
CA ILE A 629 45.11 25.43 -21.82
C ILE A 629 44.62 26.48 -22.85
N GLU A 630 45.08 26.38 -24.11
CA GLU A 630 44.65 27.25 -25.20
C GLU A 630 43.16 27.15 -25.47
N GLN A 631 42.61 25.93 -25.54
CA GLN A 631 41.17 25.68 -25.72
C GLN A 631 40.32 26.21 -24.56
N ILE A 632 40.82 26.12 -23.31
CA ILE A 632 40.13 26.70 -22.16
C ILE A 632 40.13 28.24 -22.25
N CYS A 633 41.19 28.85 -22.78
CA CYS A 633 41.28 30.30 -22.97
C CYS A 633 40.31 30.81 -24.06
N GLU A 634 39.81 29.97 -24.95
CA GLU A 634 38.81 30.36 -25.96
C GLU A 634 37.45 30.67 -25.34
N VAL A 635 37.19 30.19 -24.12
CA VAL A 635 35.93 30.44 -23.43
C VAL A 635 35.90 31.89 -22.91
N PRO A 636 34.90 32.71 -23.26
CA PRO A 636 34.80 34.08 -22.85
C PRO A 636 34.94 34.25 -21.31
N GLY A 637 35.88 35.10 -20.89
CA GLY A 637 36.13 35.38 -19.46
C GLY A 637 37.20 34.50 -18.81
N PHE A 638 37.93 33.69 -19.61
CA PHE A 638 39.07 32.89 -19.13
C PHE A 638 40.40 33.45 -19.64
N GLY A 639 41.23 33.92 -18.72
CA GLY A 639 42.60 34.25 -19.00
C GLY A 639 43.53 33.07 -18.71
N ARG A 640 44.75 33.09 -19.26
CA ARG A 640 45.73 32.01 -19.19
C ARG A 640 45.98 31.50 -17.77
N LYS A 641 46.03 32.41 -16.77
CA LYS A 641 46.23 32.09 -15.34
C LYS A 641 45.08 31.28 -14.77
N THR A 642 43.84 31.60 -15.17
CA THR A 642 42.63 30.85 -14.71
C THR A 642 42.53 29.50 -15.43
N ALA A 643 42.88 29.44 -16.71
CA ALA A 643 42.92 28.21 -17.48
C ALA A 643 43.93 27.20 -16.92
N GLU A 644 45.15 27.69 -16.57
CA GLU A 644 46.16 26.88 -15.88
C GLU A 644 45.69 26.34 -14.54
N SER A 645 45.01 27.18 -13.71
CA SER A 645 44.43 26.74 -12.45
C SER A 645 43.35 25.67 -12.62
N VAL A 646 42.51 25.79 -13.64
CA VAL A 646 41.49 24.78 -14.00
C VAL A 646 42.16 23.49 -14.44
N ALA A 647 43.15 23.52 -15.29
CA ALA A 647 43.86 22.35 -15.77
C ALA A 647 44.58 21.59 -14.64
N VAL A 648 45.24 22.32 -13.72
CA VAL A 648 45.89 21.73 -12.54
C VAL A 648 44.89 21.08 -11.61
N ALA A 649 43.76 21.73 -11.31
CA ALA A 649 42.73 21.17 -10.46
C ALA A 649 42.07 19.89 -11.06
N LEU A 650 41.88 19.89 -12.37
CA LEU A 650 41.34 18.71 -13.09
C LEU A 650 42.35 17.55 -13.18
N ALA A 651 43.65 17.84 -13.22
CA ALA A 651 44.71 16.83 -13.21
C ALA A 651 44.88 16.18 -11.81
N GLN A 652 44.66 16.94 -10.72
CA GLN A 652 44.79 16.46 -9.34
C GLN A 652 43.56 15.68 -8.85
N ALA A 653 42.41 15.80 -9.51
CA ALA A 653 41.22 15.07 -9.17
C ALA A 653 41.34 13.60 -9.61
N ALA A 654 41.26 12.65 -8.66
CA ALA A 654 41.23 11.21 -8.98
C ALA A 654 40.10 10.86 -9.97
N PRO A 655 40.29 9.88 -10.88
CA PRO A 655 39.24 9.46 -11.78
C PRO A 655 38.02 8.95 -11.00
N ALA A 656 36.83 9.36 -11.40
CA ALA A 656 35.60 8.89 -10.81
C ALA A 656 35.52 7.36 -10.91
N ALA A 657 35.24 6.67 -9.81
CA ALA A 657 35.01 5.23 -9.82
C ALA A 657 33.84 4.89 -10.80
N PRO A 658 33.93 3.78 -11.52
CA PRO A 658 32.87 3.38 -12.47
C PRO A 658 31.53 3.21 -11.73
N ALA A 659 30.44 3.60 -12.40
CA ALA A 659 29.11 3.41 -11.86
C ALA A 659 28.77 1.90 -11.84
N VAL A 660 28.37 1.40 -10.69
CA VAL A 660 27.99 0.00 -10.51
C VAL A 660 26.47 -0.07 -10.30
N ASN A 661 25.81 -0.96 -11.02
CA ASN A 661 24.39 -1.27 -10.78
C ASN A 661 24.24 -1.97 -9.43
N MET A 662 23.65 -1.29 -8.44
CA MET A 662 23.55 -1.79 -7.08
C MET A 662 22.61 -3.01 -6.91
N ALA A 663 21.81 -3.34 -7.92
CA ALA A 663 20.94 -4.50 -7.90
C ALA A 663 21.60 -5.77 -8.50
N THR A 664 22.50 -5.60 -9.48
CA THR A 664 23.14 -6.70 -10.21
C THR A 664 24.62 -6.81 -9.97
N GLY A 665 25.27 -5.78 -9.39
CA GLY A 665 26.73 -5.72 -9.22
C GLY A 665 27.50 -5.46 -10.52
N GLU A 666 26.83 -5.21 -11.64
CA GLU A 666 27.46 -4.95 -12.94
C GLU A 666 28.02 -3.53 -13.02
N ILE A 667 29.23 -3.43 -13.55
CA ILE A 667 29.86 -2.13 -13.87
C ILE A 667 29.16 -1.57 -15.11
N ILE A 668 28.50 -0.42 -14.97
CA ILE A 668 27.88 0.28 -16.09
C ILE A 668 29.00 1.00 -16.87
N GLU A 669 29.45 0.43 -17.96
CA GLU A 669 30.27 1.17 -18.93
C GLU A 669 29.38 2.20 -19.64
N GLU A 670 29.67 3.49 -19.48
CA GLU A 670 29.01 4.56 -20.26
C GLU A 670 29.37 4.36 -21.74
N ASP A 671 28.37 3.92 -22.51
CA ASP A 671 28.47 3.82 -23.98
C ASP A 671 28.75 5.23 -24.55
N ASP A 672 29.92 5.38 -25.16
CA ASP A 672 30.31 6.62 -25.86
C ASP A 672 29.36 6.76 -27.06
N GLY A 673 28.26 7.49 -26.86
CA GLY A 673 27.21 7.75 -27.84
C GLY A 673 27.80 8.10 -29.22
N ALA A 674 27.65 7.17 -30.14
CA ALA A 674 27.92 7.36 -31.57
C ALA A 674 27.10 8.53 -32.09
N ALA A 675 27.78 9.43 -32.73
CA ALA A 675 27.25 10.58 -33.42
C ALA A 675 26.13 10.17 -34.38
N VAL A 676 24.95 10.74 -34.20
CA VAL A 676 23.90 10.75 -35.22
C VAL A 676 24.39 11.62 -36.36
N THR A 677 24.88 10.99 -37.44
CA THR A 677 25.06 11.64 -38.73
C THR A 677 23.69 11.81 -39.36
N GLU A 678 23.26 13.05 -39.47
CA GLU A 678 22.20 13.45 -40.38
C GLU A 678 22.58 13.03 -41.80
N GLY A 679 21.89 12.06 -42.34
CA GLY A 679 21.90 11.69 -43.75
C GLY A 679 20.70 12.30 -44.44
N ASN A 680 20.95 13.44 -45.09
CA ASN A 680 20.01 14.10 -45.97
C ASN A 680 20.00 13.37 -47.33
N GLY A 681 18.85 13.18 -47.90
CA GLY A 681 18.75 13.21 -49.34
C GLY A 681 18.23 11.98 -50.07
N GLY A 682 17.12 12.16 -50.75
CA GLY A 682 16.98 11.69 -52.11
C GLY A 682 15.86 10.72 -52.45
N THR A 683 14.73 11.27 -52.73
CA THR A 683 13.82 11.00 -53.88
C THR A 683 14.09 9.78 -54.78
N THR A 684 12.96 9.15 -55.13
CA THR A 684 12.55 8.49 -56.40
C THR A 684 12.47 6.95 -56.38
N LYS A 685 11.36 6.40 -56.35
CA LYS A 685 10.40 5.92 -57.35
C LYS A 685 9.24 5.19 -56.67
#